data_8e6b53490b2324bf6d323e3c67396c12
#
_entry.id   8e6b53490b2324bf6d323e3c67396c12
#
_cell.length_a   1.000
_cell.length_b   1.000
_cell.length_c   1.000
_cell.angle_alpha   90.00
_cell.angle_beta   90.00
_cell.angle_gamma   90.00
#
_symmetry.space_group_name_H-M   'P 1'
#
loop_
_entity.id
_entity.type
_entity.pdbx_description
1 polymer ?
#
loop_
_entity_poly.entity_id
_entity_poly.type
_entity_poly.pdbx_seq_one_letter_code
_entity_poly.pdbx_strand_id
1 'polypeptide(L)'
;MNKNRLISTEDLYEIEILTDVRISPSGDYVIYSQERVNPKNEKKYSNLWVVPTDGGKPIQFTFGDQKDNKPRWSPDGNTIAFLSNRQDQEKPSQIHLIPFHGGEARLLVEIEGNIESISWSPDGTKLLFRVRKTDQEVLDQMDGEKRELGIINRHYDRVFYKYDGEGYLPQERWHIWSVNVNSGLARQLTDDPIFDEKDPTWSPDGQSIAFISNRSPDPDLDPDADDLFIMSSSGGNPKKLNTPEGKKSLPSFSPDGQWIAYFGQDGKGDWYKNQGIWVVPADGSQDAKNLTEKLDVHVDPMTINDTGSPEIMPPTWSKDGKFLFFPVVRHGSTNLCSIGLNKEDFSILAGDNGVVGSYSFSEDHSELAYFLGRFDDPGQVYFQNLVNGKYEQITKVNEDLFSNIDLGEVEEVWIKGPDGNDIQGWILKPPGFSPDKSYPSILEIHGGPLTQYGEFFMHEFYFLVANGYVVHFCNPRGGRGYGEEHAKAIWGNWGDADYRDLMAWTDFIENKSYIAKERMGVTGGSYGGYMTVWIIGHTNRFKAAVTQRCVSNFVSMWGSSDLNWEFQELHNNKPPFEDLAIYWDHSPIKYIGNAETPTLVIHSENDLRCPIEQGEQVFVALKTLGIDTEMVRFPDEFHGLSRNGRTDRRIARLNHIVRWFNKYLKD
;
A
#
# COMPACT_ATOMS: atom_id res chain seq x y z
N MET A 1 1.75 17.81 29.28
CA MET A 1 3.03 18.51 29.02
C MET A 1 2.77 19.62 28.02
N ASN A 2 3.37 20.80 28.16
CA ASN A 2 3.24 21.82 27.12
C ASN A 2 4.00 21.30 25.89
N LYS A 3 3.31 21.11 24.78
CA LYS A 3 3.93 20.79 23.50
C LYS A 3 4.73 22.01 23.03
N ASN A 4 6.02 21.83 22.78
CA ASN A 4 6.96 22.95 22.69
C ASN A 4 7.30 23.39 21.26
N ARG A 5 6.96 22.58 20.22
CA ARG A 5 7.27 22.89 18.81
C ARG A 5 6.21 22.35 17.84
N LEU A 6 6.28 22.84 16.64
CA LEU A 6 5.52 22.34 15.49
C LEU A 6 6.30 21.24 14.79
N ILE A 7 5.60 20.39 14.02
CA ILE A 7 6.19 19.41 13.14
C ILE A 7 6.94 20.11 11.99
N SER A 8 8.09 19.57 11.61
CA SER A 8 8.91 20.07 10.50
C SER A 8 9.16 18.96 9.46
N THR A 9 9.72 19.33 8.32
CA THR A 9 10.10 18.35 7.29
C THR A 9 11.22 17.42 7.77
N GLU A 10 12.12 17.91 8.64
CA GLU A 10 13.25 17.18 9.19
C GLU A 10 12.82 16.06 10.15
N ASP A 11 11.61 16.13 10.70
CA ASP A 11 11.05 15.05 11.52
C ASP A 11 10.90 13.73 10.74
N LEU A 12 10.90 13.77 9.42
CA LEU A 12 10.96 12.56 8.60
C LEU A 12 12.24 11.73 8.80
N TYR A 13 13.33 12.32 9.31
CA TYR A 13 14.52 11.57 9.71
C TYR A 13 14.39 10.90 11.08
N GLU A 14 13.55 11.46 11.95
CA GLU A 14 13.37 11.00 13.33
C GLU A 14 12.22 10.00 13.49
N ILE A 15 11.26 10.02 12.55
CA ILE A 15 10.13 9.10 12.56
C ILE A 15 10.61 7.69 12.19
N GLU A 16 10.48 6.76 13.13
CA GLU A 16 10.74 5.35 12.93
C GLU A 16 9.44 4.61 12.59
N ILE A 17 9.49 3.70 11.62
CA ILE A 17 8.31 3.00 11.09
C ILE A 17 8.33 1.55 11.54
N LEU A 18 7.28 1.13 12.21
CA LEU A 18 7.07 -0.23 12.67
C LEU A 18 6.31 -1.01 11.60
N THR A 19 6.77 -2.22 11.29
CA THR A 19 6.13 -3.11 10.30
C THR A 19 6.19 -4.57 10.75
N ASP A 20 5.34 -5.42 10.15
CA ASP A 20 5.36 -6.89 10.22
C ASP A 20 5.35 -7.47 11.64
N VAL A 21 4.25 -7.24 12.35
CA VAL A 21 4.03 -7.70 13.73
C VAL A 21 3.73 -9.21 13.76
N ARG A 22 4.49 -9.98 14.58
CA ARG A 22 4.32 -11.43 14.74
C ARG A 22 4.42 -11.84 16.21
N ILE A 23 3.34 -12.37 16.76
CA ILE A 23 3.34 -12.97 18.10
C ILE A 23 4.02 -14.35 18.06
N SER A 24 4.75 -14.72 19.11
CA SER A 24 5.35 -16.06 19.25
C SER A 24 4.26 -17.15 19.36
N PRO A 25 4.54 -18.41 19.00
CA PRO A 25 3.59 -19.50 19.18
C PRO A 25 3.08 -19.63 20.62
N SER A 26 3.94 -19.36 21.62
CA SER A 26 3.57 -19.39 23.05
C SER A 26 2.72 -18.21 23.51
N GLY A 27 2.64 -17.12 22.71
CA GLY A 27 1.98 -15.86 23.11
C GLY A 27 2.83 -14.90 23.94
N ASP A 28 4.01 -15.33 24.44
CA ASP A 28 4.79 -14.56 25.41
C ASP A 28 5.52 -13.33 24.83
N TYR A 29 5.78 -13.32 23.51
CA TYR A 29 6.58 -12.31 22.85
C TYR A 29 5.97 -11.89 21.51
N VAL A 30 6.19 -10.63 21.15
CA VAL A 30 5.91 -10.11 19.80
C VAL A 30 7.24 -9.66 19.18
N ILE A 31 7.53 -10.14 17.96
CA ILE A 31 8.62 -9.64 17.12
C ILE A 31 8.05 -8.73 16.03
N TYR A 32 8.79 -7.67 15.70
CA TYR A 32 8.44 -6.75 14.62
C TYR A 32 9.69 -6.16 13.99
N SER A 33 9.55 -5.62 12.77
CA SER A 33 10.60 -4.83 12.12
C SER A 33 10.41 -3.36 12.41
N GLN A 34 11.49 -2.63 12.68
CA GLN A 34 11.51 -1.19 12.87
C GLN A 34 12.48 -0.55 11.90
N GLU A 35 11.97 0.29 11.00
CA GLU A 35 12.75 1.01 9.99
C GLU A 35 13.15 2.39 10.53
N ARG A 36 14.38 2.79 10.25
CA ARG A 36 14.94 4.11 10.52
C ARG A 36 15.69 4.65 9.32
N VAL A 37 15.82 5.96 9.24
CA VAL A 37 16.59 6.66 8.22
C VAL A 37 17.93 7.10 8.77
N ASN A 38 19.00 6.94 8.00
CA ASN A 38 20.31 7.53 8.33
C ASN A 38 20.49 8.84 7.53
N PRO A 39 20.46 10.02 8.19
CA PRO A 39 20.50 11.31 7.50
C PRO A 39 21.85 11.65 6.86
N LYS A 40 22.89 10.83 7.07
CA LYS A 40 24.22 11.06 6.47
C LYS A 40 24.33 10.44 5.07
N ASN A 41 23.65 9.34 4.84
CA ASN A 41 23.73 8.60 3.57
C ASN A 41 22.35 8.37 2.92
N GLU A 42 21.28 8.89 3.51
CA GLU A 42 19.88 8.81 3.04
C GLU A 42 19.35 7.36 2.91
N LYS A 43 20.07 6.37 3.46
CA LYS A 43 19.65 4.98 3.42
C LYS A 43 18.67 4.67 4.54
N LYS A 44 17.70 3.84 4.22
CA LYS A 44 16.77 3.25 5.17
C LYS A 44 17.31 1.90 5.63
N TYR A 45 17.33 1.70 6.94
CA TYR A 45 17.75 0.47 7.60
C TYR A 45 16.62 -0.06 8.47
N SER A 46 16.50 -1.37 8.58
CA SER A 46 15.55 -1.99 9.50
C SER A 46 16.22 -3.04 10.37
N ASN A 47 15.75 -3.12 11.60
CA ASN A 47 16.19 -4.13 12.56
C ASN A 47 14.97 -4.81 13.18
N LEU A 48 15.16 -6.03 13.66
CA LEU A 48 14.14 -6.76 14.41
C LEU A 48 14.16 -6.33 15.87
N TRP A 49 12.97 -6.16 16.43
CA TRP A 49 12.73 -5.84 17.83
C TRP A 49 11.78 -6.86 18.42
N VAL A 50 11.92 -7.11 19.72
CA VAL A 50 11.07 -8.03 20.47
C VAL A 50 10.51 -7.33 21.69
N VAL A 51 9.23 -7.52 21.97
CA VAL A 51 8.56 -7.03 23.17
C VAL A 51 7.80 -8.14 23.87
N PRO A 52 7.94 -8.31 25.20
CA PRO A 52 7.12 -9.22 25.98
C PRO A 52 5.66 -8.77 26.02
N THR A 53 4.72 -9.73 25.97
CA THR A 53 3.27 -9.45 26.04
C THR A 53 2.76 -9.17 27.45
N ASP A 54 3.56 -9.44 28.48
CA ASP A 54 3.24 -9.18 29.88
C ASP A 54 3.54 -7.75 30.36
N GLY A 55 4.03 -6.86 29.47
CA GLY A 55 4.28 -5.44 29.75
C GLY A 55 5.76 -5.09 29.93
N GLY A 56 6.67 -5.90 29.43
CA GLY A 56 8.11 -5.60 29.39
C GLY A 56 8.48 -4.50 28.39
N LYS A 57 9.74 -4.02 28.44
CA LYS A 57 10.24 -3.03 27.47
C LYS A 57 10.63 -3.73 26.16
N PRO A 58 10.39 -3.10 25.00
CA PRO A 58 10.96 -3.57 23.73
C PRO A 58 12.48 -3.65 23.78
N ILE A 59 13.03 -4.70 23.20
CA ILE A 59 14.47 -4.96 23.10
C ILE A 59 14.84 -5.09 21.62
N GLN A 60 15.88 -4.36 21.20
CA GLN A 60 16.43 -4.53 19.87
C GLN A 60 17.05 -5.93 19.77
N PHE A 61 16.59 -6.73 18.79
CA PHE A 61 16.99 -8.12 18.66
C PHE A 61 18.10 -8.33 17.62
N THR A 62 18.08 -7.55 16.53
CA THR A 62 19.18 -7.51 15.56
C THR A 62 19.76 -6.11 15.45
N PHE A 63 21.06 -6.02 15.12
CA PHE A 63 21.81 -4.77 15.12
C PHE A 63 22.55 -4.57 13.80
N GLY A 64 22.87 -3.32 13.49
CA GLY A 64 23.66 -2.92 12.33
C GLY A 64 22.89 -2.12 11.30
N ASP A 65 23.62 -1.67 10.28
CA ASP A 65 23.13 -0.85 9.18
C ASP A 65 22.80 -1.73 7.97
N GLN A 66 21.77 -2.55 8.08
CA GLN A 66 21.21 -3.42 7.04
C GLN A 66 19.67 -3.37 7.08
N LYS A 67 19.05 -4.13 6.20
CA LYS A 67 17.59 -4.34 6.17
C LYS A 67 17.29 -5.74 6.71
N ASP A 68 16.88 -5.84 7.98
CA ASP A 68 16.33 -7.04 8.58
C ASP A 68 14.82 -6.89 8.65
N ASN A 69 14.08 -7.72 7.91
CA ASN A 69 12.62 -7.63 7.81
C ASN A 69 11.96 -9.01 7.63
N LYS A 70 10.63 -9.02 7.60
CA LYS A 70 9.79 -10.21 7.42
C LYS A 70 10.13 -11.34 8.41
N PRO A 71 10.17 -11.06 9.74
CA PRO A 71 10.42 -12.11 10.73
C PRO A 71 9.32 -13.15 10.76
N ARG A 72 9.71 -14.43 10.86
CA ARG A 72 8.78 -15.57 10.96
C ARG A 72 9.26 -16.52 12.05
N TRP A 73 8.45 -16.71 13.08
CA TRP A 73 8.71 -17.68 14.13
C TRP A 73 8.68 -19.10 13.58
N SER A 74 9.63 -19.94 13.99
CA SER A 74 9.49 -21.39 13.80
C SER A 74 8.31 -21.92 14.61
N PRO A 75 7.67 -23.02 14.21
CA PRO A 75 6.53 -23.60 14.94
C PRO A 75 6.80 -23.88 16.41
N ASP A 76 8.03 -24.23 16.76
CA ASP A 76 8.48 -24.48 18.14
C ASP A 76 8.86 -23.21 18.92
N GLY A 77 8.81 -22.03 18.29
CA GLY A 77 9.15 -20.74 18.90
C GLY A 77 10.63 -20.50 19.18
N ASN A 78 11.54 -21.41 18.77
CA ASN A 78 12.95 -21.33 19.15
C ASN A 78 13.83 -20.62 18.13
N THR A 79 13.35 -20.44 16.89
CA THR A 79 14.12 -19.85 15.78
C THR A 79 13.27 -18.85 15.03
N ILE A 80 13.90 -17.76 14.57
CA ILE A 80 13.29 -16.76 13.70
C ILE A 80 13.97 -16.84 12.34
N ALA A 81 13.17 -17.05 11.29
CA ALA A 81 13.58 -16.82 9.91
C ALA A 81 13.26 -15.40 9.51
N PHE A 82 14.15 -14.73 8.76
CA PHE A 82 13.95 -13.37 8.30
C PHE A 82 14.74 -13.08 7.03
N LEU A 83 14.38 -12.02 6.32
CA LEU A 83 15.14 -11.53 5.18
C LEU A 83 16.16 -10.49 5.63
N SER A 84 17.39 -10.57 5.11
CA SER A 84 18.46 -9.64 5.43
C SER A 84 19.45 -9.48 4.29
N ASN A 85 19.92 -8.24 4.08
CA ASN A 85 21.03 -7.92 3.17
C ASN A 85 22.34 -7.64 3.93
N ARG A 86 22.51 -8.20 5.14
CA ARG A 86 23.65 -7.93 6.04
C ARG A 86 25.02 -8.33 5.49
N GLN A 87 25.06 -9.24 4.53
CA GLN A 87 26.32 -9.66 3.91
C GLN A 87 26.78 -8.68 2.83
N ASP A 88 25.86 -8.15 2.05
CA ASP A 88 26.11 -7.17 1.02
C ASP A 88 24.87 -6.27 0.87
N GLN A 89 24.97 -5.02 1.30
CA GLN A 89 23.86 -4.08 1.32
C GLN A 89 23.36 -3.67 -0.10
N GLU A 90 24.17 -3.91 -1.11
CA GLU A 90 23.84 -3.60 -2.51
C GLU A 90 23.14 -4.78 -3.22
N LYS A 91 23.07 -5.95 -2.57
CA LYS A 91 22.40 -7.14 -3.09
C LYS A 91 21.01 -7.32 -2.50
N PRO A 92 20.12 -8.07 -3.18
CA PRO A 92 18.84 -8.49 -2.62
C PRO A 92 19.00 -9.23 -1.28
N SER A 93 18.02 -9.03 -0.39
CA SER A 93 17.98 -9.71 0.91
C SER A 93 17.92 -11.23 0.74
N GLN A 94 18.61 -11.93 1.63
CA GLN A 94 18.69 -13.39 1.67
C GLN A 94 18.05 -13.93 2.95
N ILE A 95 17.72 -15.23 2.99
CA ILE A 95 17.10 -15.87 4.16
C ILE A 95 18.14 -16.13 5.23
N HIS A 96 17.92 -15.57 6.41
CA HIS A 96 18.72 -15.79 7.61
C HIS A 96 17.89 -16.47 8.69
N LEU A 97 18.58 -17.24 9.55
CA LEU A 97 18.01 -17.81 10.76
C LEU A 97 18.75 -17.29 11.98
N ILE A 98 18.00 -16.97 13.04
CA ILE A 98 18.56 -16.57 14.33
C ILE A 98 17.86 -17.33 15.47
N PRO A 99 18.61 -18.00 16.41
CA PRO A 99 18.00 -18.58 17.59
C PRO A 99 17.42 -17.51 18.51
N PHE A 100 16.20 -17.74 19.02
CA PHE A 100 15.52 -16.73 19.86
C PHE A 100 16.17 -16.55 21.22
N HIS A 101 16.65 -17.62 21.84
CA HIS A 101 17.22 -17.59 23.18
C HIS A 101 18.71 -17.20 23.21
N GLY A 102 19.26 -16.72 22.12
CA GLY A 102 20.63 -16.24 21.99
C GLY A 102 21.43 -16.98 20.92
N GLY A 103 22.38 -16.29 20.34
CA GLY A 103 23.18 -16.74 19.22
C GLY A 103 23.30 -15.66 18.15
N GLU A 104 23.99 -15.99 17.06
CA GLU A 104 24.17 -15.11 15.91
C GLU A 104 23.29 -15.53 14.75
N ALA A 105 22.87 -14.54 13.96
CA ALA A 105 22.17 -14.80 12.71
C ALA A 105 23.09 -15.48 11.70
N ARG A 106 22.64 -16.56 11.09
CA ARG A 106 23.35 -17.27 10.03
C ARG A 106 22.59 -17.22 8.71
N LEU A 107 23.30 -17.09 7.63
CA LEU A 107 22.76 -17.28 6.28
C LEU A 107 22.26 -18.72 6.15
N LEU A 108 21.04 -18.92 5.68
CA LEU A 108 20.50 -20.26 5.43
C LEU A 108 20.83 -20.74 4.03
N VAL A 109 20.62 -19.87 3.04
CA VAL A 109 20.85 -20.15 1.62
C VAL A 109 21.14 -18.86 0.90
N GLU A 110 22.04 -18.90 -0.09
CA GLU A 110 22.31 -17.80 -1.03
C GLU A 110 21.66 -18.15 -2.37
N ILE A 111 20.80 -17.25 -2.85
CA ILE A 111 20.08 -17.40 -4.12
C ILE A 111 20.22 -16.11 -4.90
N GLU A 112 20.59 -16.22 -6.17
CA GLU A 112 20.71 -15.09 -7.08
C GLU A 112 19.32 -14.65 -7.55
N GLY A 113 18.89 -13.44 -7.15
CA GLY A 113 17.56 -12.91 -7.43
C GLY A 113 16.85 -12.37 -6.19
N ASN A 114 15.61 -11.99 -6.38
CA ASN A 114 14.75 -11.47 -5.31
C ASN A 114 14.01 -12.61 -4.62
N ILE A 115 13.95 -12.54 -3.28
CA ILE A 115 13.23 -13.53 -2.44
C ILE A 115 12.05 -12.83 -1.77
N GLU A 116 10.91 -13.50 -1.78
CA GLU A 116 9.68 -13.04 -1.11
C GLU A 116 8.89 -14.17 -0.46
N SER A 117 7.94 -13.82 0.41
CA SER A 117 6.90 -14.71 0.96
C SER A 117 7.45 -15.91 1.72
N ILE A 118 8.39 -15.69 2.67
CA ILE A 118 8.93 -16.78 3.49
C ILE A 118 7.91 -17.32 4.51
N SER A 119 7.77 -18.65 4.60
CA SER A 119 6.93 -19.34 5.58
C SER A 119 7.51 -20.69 6.00
N TRP A 120 7.37 -21.02 7.29
CA TRP A 120 7.80 -22.32 7.82
C TRP A 120 6.84 -23.43 7.42
N SER A 121 7.39 -24.62 7.15
CA SER A 121 6.59 -25.85 7.12
C SER A 121 6.04 -26.14 8.52
N PRO A 122 4.85 -26.80 8.64
CA PRO A 122 4.26 -27.10 9.94
C PRO A 122 5.15 -27.92 10.89
N ASP A 123 6.03 -28.75 10.33
CA ASP A 123 7.01 -29.55 11.09
C ASP A 123 8.31 -28.82 11.43
N GLY A 124 8.45 -27.54 11.01
CA GLY A 124 9.62 -26.71 11.26
C GLY A 124 10.89 -27.14 10.51
N THR A 125 10.82 -28.08 9.57
CA THR A 125 12.01 -28.62 8.90
C THR A 125 12.38 -27.90 7.61
N LYS A 126 11.44 -27.11 7.04
CA LYS A 126 11.64 -26.39 5.77
C LYS A 126 11.10 -24.96 5.84
N LEU A 127 11.60 -24.11 4.94
CA LEU A 127 10.98 -22.85 4.58
C LEU A 127 10.48 -22.92 3.13
N LEU A 128 9.32 -22.34 2.89
CA LEU A 128 8.73 -22.08 1.58
C LEU A 128 8.90 -20.61 1.26
N PHE A 129 9.22 -20.27 0.02
CA PHE A 129 9.40 -18.92 -0.44
C PHE A 129 9.28 -18.86 -1.97
N ARG A 130 9.18 -17.66 -2.52
CA ARG A 130 9.25 -17.46 -3.96
C ARG A 130 10.49 -16.70 -4.35
N VAL A 131 11.00 -17.00 -5.56
CA VAL A 131 12.19 -16.38 -6.12
C VAL A 131 11.91 -15.93 -7.55
N ARG A 132 12.34 -14.72 -7.88
CA ARG A 132 12.53 -14.28 -9.27
C ARG A 132 14.01 -14.04 -9.49
N LYS A 133 14.62 -14.86 -10.36
CA LYS A 133 16.03 -14.76 -10.68
C LYS A 133 16.31 -13.50 -11.50
N THR A 134 17.54 -13.07 -11.48
CA THR A 134 18.04 -12.07 -12.45
C THR A 134 18.31 -12.76 -13.78
N ASP A 135 17.95 -12.11 -14.89
CA ASP A 135 18.19 -12.65 -16.23
C ASP A 135 19.68 -12.91 -16.47
N GLN A 136 20.03 -14.07 -17.01
CA GLN A 136 21.41 -14.43 -17.31
C GLN A 136 22.07 -13.44 -18.28
N GLU A 137 21.33 -12.93 -19.27
CA GLU A 137 21.81 -11.89 -20.18
C GLU A 137 22.22 -10.60 -19.44
N VAL A 138 21.50 -10.21 -18.41
CA VAL A 138 21.83 -9.06 -17.56
C VAL A 138 23.07 -9.34 -16.74
N LEU A 139 23.19 -10.53 -16.15
CA LEU A 139 24.37 -10.96 -15.40
C LEU A 139 25.63 -10.96 -16.28
N ASP A 140 25.53 -11.51 -17.50
CA ASP A 140 26.64 -11.56 -18.44
C ASP A 140 27.12 -10.16 -18.87
N GLN A 141 26.20 -9.19 -18.97
CA GLN A 141 26.54 -7.79 -19.27
C GLN A 141 27.16 -7.06 -18.05
N MET A 142 26.84 -7.52 -16.85
CA MET A 142 27.38 -6.96 -15.59
C MET A 142 28.69 -7.61 -15.16
N ASP A 143 29.19 -8.62 -15.88
CA ASP A 143 30.48 -9.26 -15.62
C ASP A 143 31.61 -8.62 -16.44
N GLY A 144 32.86 -8.64 -15.88
CA GLY A 144 34.06 -8.20 -16.55
C GLY A 144 34.40 -6.72 -16.48
N GLU A 145 35.40 -6.29 -17.29
CA GLU A 145 36.00 -4.95 -17.27
C GLU A 145 35.01 -3.80 -17.62
N LYS A 146 33.91 -4.12 -18.34
CA LYS A 146 32.91 -3.14 -18.77
C LYS A 146 31.71 -3.01 -17.84
N ARG A 147 31.72 -3.69 -16.71
CA ARG A 147 30.64 -3.70 -15.73
C ARG A 147 30.16 -2.28 -15.34
N GLU A 148 31.09 -1.35 -15.18
CA GLU A 148 30.79 0.05 -14.82
C GLU A 148 30.06 0.83 -15.92
N LEU A 149 30.05 0.34 -17.16
CA LEU A 149 29.33 0.97 -18.27
C LEU A 149 27.83 0.64 -18.22
N GLY A 150 27.39 -0.28 -17.38
CA GLY A 150 26.00 -0.68 -17.22
C GLY A 150 25.47 -1.56 -18.37
N ILE A 151 24.16 -1.77 -18.36
CA ILE A 151 23.46 -2.64 -19.32
C ILE A 151 23.43 -1.97 -20.69
N ILE A 152 23.85 -2.71 -21.74
CA ILE A 152 23.94 -2.21 -23.13
C ILE A 152 22.55 -2.00 -23.73
N ASN A 153 21.64 -2.96 -23.54
CA ASN A 153 20.24 -2.91 -24.03
C ASN A 153 19.37 -3.88 -23.21
N ARG A 154 18.07 -3.66 -23.29
CA ARG A 154 17.05 -4.63 -22.85
C ARG A 154 16.18 -4.96 -24.05
N HIS A 155 15.88 -6.24 -24.22
CA HIS A 155 14.97 -6.73 -25.24
C HIS A 155 13.71 -7.27 -24.58
N TYR A 156 12.55 -6.82 -25.03
CA TYR A 156 11.25 -7.26 -24.51
C TYR A 156 10.35 -7.70 -25.66
N ASP A 157 9.70 -8.84 -25.49
CA ASP A 157 8.70 -9.41 -26.40
C ASP A 157 7.33 -9.57 -25.69
N ARG A 158 7.20 -9.02 -24.49
CA ARG A 158 5.99 -9.04 -23.65
C ARG A 158 5.53 -7.63 -23.30
N VAL A 159 4.22 -7.46 -23.03
CA VAL A 159 3.64 -6.14 -22.67
C VAL A 159 3.99 -5.74 -21.24
N PHE A 160 3.99 -6.69 -20.31
CA PHE A 160 4.29 -6.44 -18.90
C PHE A 160 5.80 -6.54 -18.64
N TYR A 161 6.55 -5.50 -19.05
CA TYR A 161 8.01 -5.46 -18.97
C TYR A 161 8.58 -4.48 -17.96
N LYS A 162 7.72 -3.73 -17.27
CA LYS A 162 8.12 -2.74 -16.25
C LYS A 162 7.05 -2.65 -15.17
N TYR A 163 7.48 -2.26 -13.97
CA TYR A 163 6.58 -2.00 -12.85
C TYR A 163 7.14 -0.89 -11.97
N ASP A 164 6.28 0.05 -11.54
CA ASP A 164 6.73 1.18 -10.75
C ASP A 164 7.29 0.73 -9.39
N GLY A 165 8.45 1.28 -9.01
CA GLY A 165 9.20 0.88 -7.83
C GLY A 165 10.13 -0.32 -8.03
N GLU A 166 9.86 -1.21 -9.01
CA GLU A 166 10.77 -2.31 -9.39
C GLU A 166 11.63 -1.96 -10.61
N GLY A 167 11.16 -1.04 -11.44
CA GLY A 167 11.84 -0.66 -12.68
C GLY A 167 11.48 -1.58 -13.84
N TYR A 168 12.50 -1.93 -14.64
CA TYR A 168 12.33 -2.84 -15.78
C TYR A 168 12.45 -4.29 -15.30
N LEU A 169 11.38 -5.07 -15.54
CA LEU A 169 11.26 -6.43 -15.05
C LEU A 169 12.14 -7.40 -15.84
N PRO A 170 12.71 -8.41 -15.18
CA PRO A 170 13.40 -9.51 -15.86
C PRO A 170 12.42 -10.38 -16.68
N GLN A 171 12.95 -11.16 -17.61
CA GLN A 171 12.19 -12.21 -18.32
C GLN A 171 11.88 -13.40 -17.39
N GLU A 172 12.77 -13.64 -16.43
CA GLU A 172 12.59 -14.66 -15.39
C GLU A 172 11.29 -14.45 -14.61
N ARG A 173 10.63 -15.55 -14.25
CA ARG A 173 9.34 -15.58 -13.56
C ARG A 173 9.52 -15.81 -12.06
N TRP A 174 8.48 -15.47 -11.30
CA TRP A 174 8.41 -15.82 -9.91
C TRP A 174 8.08 -17.30 -9.74
N HIS A 175 8.98 -18.06 -9.10
CA HIS A 175 8.83 -19.49 -8.86
C HIS A 175 8.84 -19.82 -7.38
N ILE A 176 8.16 -20.92 -7.04
CA ILE A 176 8.10 -21.45 -5.68
C ILE A 176 9.33 -22.30 -5.41
N TRP A 177 9.97 -22.04 -4.27
CA TRP A 177 11.12 -22.76 -3.77
C TRP A 177 10.91 -23.24 -2.35
N SER A 178 11.61 -24.30 -1.97
CA SER A 178 11.72 -24.75 -0.57
C SER A 178 13.19 -24.94 -0.21
N VAL A 179 13.53 -24.71 1.08
CA VAL A 179 14.86 -24.98 1.62
C VAL A 179 14.75 -25.78 2.92
N ASN A 180 15.57 -26.80 3.08
CA ASN A 180 15.68 -27.53 4.33
C ASN A 180 16.53 -26.71 5.32
N VAL A 181 16.01 -26.41 6.52
CA VAL A 181 16.63 -25.49 7.48
C VAL A 181 17.91 -26.02 8.12
N ASN A 182 18.09 -27.36 8.19
CA ASN A 182 19.26 -27.99 8.76
C ASN A 182 20.42 -28.10 7.77
N SER A 183 20.11 -28.49 6.52
CA SER A 183 21.15 -28.72 5.50
C SER A 183 21.42 -27.49 4.61
N GLY A 184 20.50 -26.50 4.55
CA GLY A 184 20.55 -25.39 3.61
C GLY A 184 20.27 -25.80 2.16
N LEU A 185 19.87 -27.06 1.90
CA LEU A 185 19.60 -27.54 0.54
C LEU A 185 18.29 -26.94 0.04
N ALA A 186 18.39 -26.04 -0.93
CA ALA A 186 17.24 -25.43 -1.60
C ALA A 186 16.82 -26.24 -2.83
N ARG A 187 15.51 -26.20 -3.13
CA ARG A 187 14.92 -26.85 -4.28
C ARG A 187 13.87 -25.96 -4.92
N GLN A 188 13.96 -25.74 -6.23
CA GLN A 188 12.91 -25.12 -7.03
C GLN A 188 11.78 -26.14 -7.23
N LEU A 189 10.54 -25.72 -7.00
CA LEU A 189 9.34 -26.58 -7.08
C LEU A 189 8.51 -26.32 -8.34
N THR A 190 8.58 -25.10 -8.89
CA THR A 190 7.93 -24.70 -10.14
C THR A 190 8.96 -24.03 -11.05
N ASP A 191 8.84 -24.19 -12.38
CA ASP A 191 9.85 -23.75 -13.36
C ASP A 191 9.25 -23.37 -14.72
N ASP A 192 7.96 -23.07 -14.80
CA ASP A 192 7.31 -22.71 -16.07
C ASP A 192 7.81 -21.34 -16.56
N PRO A 193 8.30 -21.21 -17.81
CA PRO A 193 8.90 -19.97 -18.29
C PRO A 193 7.89 -18.84 -18.57
N ILE A 194 6.60 -19.12 -18.52
CA ILE A 194 5.53 -18.17 -18.87
C ILE A 194 4.80 -17.63 -17.64
N PHE A 195 4.62 -18.45 -16.58
CA PHE A 195 3.74 -18.15 -15.47
C PHE A 195 4.51 -17.73 -14.24
N ASP A 196 3.98 -16.70 -13.56
CA ASP A 196 4.39 -16.33 -12.23
C ASP A 196 3.55 -17.06 -11.20
N GLU A 197 4.16 -17.57 -10.13
CA GLU A 197 3.47 -18.06 -8.94
C GLU A 197 3.49 -17.00 -7.83
N LYS A 198 2.33 -16.83 -7.18
CA LYS A 198 2.11 -15.83 -6.12
C LYS A 198 1.64 -16.52 -4.84
N ASP A 199 1.97 -15.95 -3.70
CA ASP A 199 1.41 -16.26 -2.36
C ASP A 199 1.39 -17.76 -1.99
N PRO A 200 2.50 -18.48 -2.08
CA PRO A 200 2.51 -19.90 -1.74
C PRO A 200 2.31 -20.12 -0.23
N THR A 201 1.48 -21.11 0.13
CA THR A 201 1.19 -21.49 1.51
C THR A 201 1.15 -23.01 1.71
N TRP A 202 1.60 -23.49 2.89
CA TRP A 202 1.58 -24.89 3.27
C TRP A 202 0.19 -25.36 3.69
N SER A 203 -0.14 -26.60 3.34
CA SER A 203 -1.21 -27.34 4.05
C SER A 203 -0.78 -27.67 5.48
N PRO A 204 -1.73 -27.82 6.44
CA PRO A 204 -1.41 -28.11 7.85
C PRO A 204 -0.59 -29.38 8.07
N ASP A 205 -0.73 -30.37 7.19
CA ASP A 205 0.04 -31.65 7.23
C ASP A 205 1.40 -31.53 6.50
N GLY A 206 1.70 -30.37 5.89
CA GLY A 206 2.94 -30.13 5.14
C GLY A 206 3.08 -30.94 3.83
N GLN A 207 2.02 -31.63 3.37
CA GLN A 207 2.09 -32.47 2.17
C GLN A 207 1.73 -31.72 0.89
N SER A 208 1.03 -30.61 1.00
CA SER A 208 0.58 -29.80 -0.14
C SER A 208 0.97 -28.32 -0.01
N ILE A 209 1.01 -27.64 -1.15
CA ILE A 209 1.20 -26.18 -1.26
C ILE A 209 0.05 -25.64 -2.11
N ALA A 210 -0.64 -24.62 -1.61
CA ALA A 210 -1.56 -23.83 -2.39
C ALA A 210 -0.90 -22.53 -2.83
N PHE A 211 -1.24 -22.02 -4.01
CA PHE A 211 -0.69 -20.79 -4.55
C PHE A 211 -1.60 -20.19 -5.62
N ILE A 212 -1.40 -18.93 -5.95
CA ILE A 212 -2.09 -18.22 -7.04
C ILE A 212 -1.18 -18.15 -8.26
N SER A 213 -1.75 -18.33 -9.45
CA SER A 213 -1.04 -18.17 -10.71
C SER A 213 -2.03 -17.81 -11.82
N ASN A 214 -1.62 -16.94 -12.72
CA ASN A 214 -2.35 -16.70 -13.96
C ASN A 214 -1.79 -17.60 -15.04
N ARG A 215 -2.58 -18.61 -15.45
CA ARG A 215 -2.20 -19.58 -16.49
C ARG A 215 -3.07 -19.47 -17.74
N SER A 216 -3.55 -18.25 -18.03
CA SER A 216 -4.18 -17.93 -19.30
C SER A 216 -3.18 -18.09 -20.46
N PRO A 217 -3.63 -18.21 -21.72
CA PRO A 217 -2.74 -18.33 -22.87
C PRO A 217 -1.76 -17.16 -23.02
N ASP A 218 -2.14 -15.97 -22.59
CA ASP A 218 -1.30 -14.78 -22.52
C ASP A 218 -1.60 -14.01 -21.21
N PRO A 219 -0.81 -14.27 -20.14
CA PRO A 219 -1.04 -13.65 -18.83
C PRO A 219 -0.88 -12.12 -18.83
N ASP A 220 -0.11 -11.57 -19.75
CA ASP A 220 0.13 -10.14 -19.85
C ASP A 220 -1.07 -9.40 -20.47
N LEU A 221 -1.84 -10.07 -21.34
CA LEU A 221 -3.05 -9.51 -21.96
C LEU A 221 -4.35 -9.85 -21.20
N ASP A 222 -4.27 -10.77 -20.25
CA ASP A 222 -5.39 -11.15 -19.36
C ASP A 222 -4.94 -11.17 -17.90
N PRO A 223 -4.51 -10.02 -17.33
CA PRO A 223 -3.83 -9.97 -16.02
C PRO A 223 -4.74 -10.33 -14.85
N ASP A 224 -6.06 -10.26 -15.02
CA ASP A 224 -7.05 -10.61 -14.00
C ASP A 224 -7.47 -12.08 -14.01
N ALA A 225 -6.87 -12.91 -14.87
CA ALA A 225 -7.14 -14.35 -14.94
C ALA A 225 -6.39 -15.17 -13.89
N ASP A 226 -6.32 -14.66 -12.66
CA ASP A 226 -5.71 -15.39 -11.54
C ASP A 226 -6.56 -16.61 -11.17
N ASP A 227 -5.89 -17.74 -10.91
CA ASP A 227 -6.50 -18.97 -10.43
C ASP A 227 -5.79 -19.50 -9.19
N LEU A 228 -6.52 -20.26 -8.37
CA LEU A 228 -5.97 -20.94 -7.20
C LEU A 228 -5.58 -22.37 -7.59
N PHE A 229 -4.35 -22.71 -7.28
CA PHE A 229 -3.77 -24.03 -7.54
C PHE A 229 -3.33 -24.72 -6.25
N ILE A 230 -3.29 -26.06 -6.29
CA ILE A 230 -2.71 -26.90 -5.26
C ILE A 230 -1.75 -27.89 -5.91
N MET A 231 -0.60 -28.15 -5.26
CA MET A 231 0.38 -29.15 -5.69
C MET A 231 0.97 -29.89 -4.50
N SER A 232 1.65 -31.02 -4.75
CA SER A 232 2.46 -31.68 -3.73
C SER A 232 3.60 -30.79 -3.24
N SER A 233 3.91 -30.81 -1.94
CA SER A 233 5.07 -30.13 -1.36
C SER A 233 6.42 -30.63 -1.86
N SER A 234 6.43 -31.76 -2.57
CA SER A 234 7.59 -32.27 -3.29
C SER A 234 7.69 -31.76 -4.74
N GLY A 235 6.81 -30.86 -5.18
CA GLY A 235 6.68 -30.41 -6.56
C GLY A 235 5.82 -31.35 -7.42
N GLY A 236 5.68 -31.03 -8.70
CA GLY A 236 4.87 -31.79 -9.64
C GLY A 236 3.79 -30.92 -10.30
N ASN A 237 2.87 -31.52 -11.03
CA ASN A 237 1.86 -30.78 -11.79
C ASN A 237 0.81 -30.17 -10.85
N PRO A 238 0.60 -28.85 -10.88
CA PRO A 238 -0.43 -28.20 -10.09
C PRO A 238 -1.84 -28.57 -10.59
N LYS A 239 -2.77 -28.71 -9.66
CA LYS A 239 -4.20 -28.87 -9.92
C LYS A 239 -4.90 -27.55 -9.67
N LYS A 240 -5.65 -27.04 -10.66
CA LYS A 240 -6.52 -25.88 -10.51
C LYS A 240 -7.73 -26.26 -9.64
N LEU A 241 -8.11 -25.37 -8.73
CA LEU A 241 -9.33 -25.49 -7.93
C LEU A 241 -10.50 -24.74 -8.59
N ASN A 242 -11.72 -25.10 -8.18
CA ASN A 242 -12.96 -24.54 -8.76
C ASN A 242 -13.23 -23.15 -8.16
N THR A 243 -12.59 -22.12 -8.67
CA THR A 243 -12.76 -20.71 -8.29
C THR A 243 -13.36 -19.92 -9.45
N PRO A 244 -14.16 -18.85 -9.20
CA PRO A 244 -14.64 -17.98 -10.27
C PRO A 244 -13.48 -17.27 -10.97
N GLU A 245 -13.74 -16.74 -12.17
CA GLU A 245 -12.77 -15.85 -12.84
C GLU A 245 -12.59 -14.56 -12.04
N GLY A 246 -11.42 -13.92 -12.16
CA GLY A 246 -11.09 -12.66 -11.50
C GLY A 246 -9.87 -12.75 -10.59
N LYS A 247 -9.50 -11.62 -10.01
CA LYS A 247 -8.32 -11.50 -9.11
C LYS A 247 -8.44 -12.40 -7.88
N LYS A 248 -7.31 -12.98 -7.48
CA LYS A 248 -7.16 -13.78 -6.26
C LYS A 248 -5.81 -13.52 -5.61
N SER A 249 -5.78 -13.57 -4.27
CA SER A 249 -4.55 -13.39 -3.51
C SER A 249 -4.60 -14.08 -2.15
N LEU A 250 -3.41 -14.31 -1.58
CA LEU A 250 -3.18 -14.67 -0.19
C LEU A 250 -4.00 -15.89 0.30
N PRO A 251 -3.88 -17.07 -0.32
CA PRO A 251 -4.59 -18.26 0.12
C PRO A 251 -4.11 -18.74 1.48
N SER A 252 -5.01 -19.32 2.28
CA SER A 252 -4.69 -19.96 3.57
C SER A 252 -5.53 -21.21 3.79
N PHE A 253 -4.92 -22.29 4.27
CA PHE A 253 -5.62 -23.54 4.61
C PHE A 253 -6.34 -23.44 5.95
N SER A 254 -7.52 -24.08 6.04
CA SER A 254 -8.16 -24.37 7.34
C SER A 254 -7.29 -25.29 8.19
N PRO A 255 -7.42 -25.27 9.53
CA PRO A 255 -6.62 -26.11 10.43
C PRO A 255 -6.73 -27.62 10.18
N ASP A 256 -7.86 -28.08 9.66
CA ASP A 256 -8.10 -29.47 9.27
C ASP A 256 -7.66 -29.81 7.83
N GLY A 257 -7.18 -28.80 7.08
CA GLY A 257 -6.73 -28.93 5.69
C GLY A 257 -7.82 -29.15 4.67
N GLN A 258 -9.11 -29.08 5.06
CA GLN A 258 -10.22 -29.37 4.15
C GLN A 258 -10.62 -28.19 3.27
N TRP A 259 -10.33 -26.96 3.71
CA TRP A 259 -10.71 -25.73 3.03
C TRP A 259 -9.50 -24.84 2.77
N ILE A 260 -9.62 -24.01 1.73
CA ILE A 260 -8.69 -22.91 1.46
C ILE A 260 -9.52 -21.62 1.41
N ALA A 261 -9.18 -20.64 2.24
CA ALA A 261 -9.69 -19.29 2.16
C ALA A 261 -8.73 -18.41 1.34
N TYR A 262 -9.26 -17.39 0.65
CA TYR A 262 -8.47 -16.44 -0.13
C TYR A 262 -9.23 -15.13 -0.29
N PHE A 263 -8.54 -14.05 -0.58
CA PHE A 263 -9.14 -12.82 -1.06
C PHE A 263 -9.45 -12.98 -2.55
N GLY A 264 -10.67 -12.63 -2.97
CA GLY A 264 -11.07 -12.82 -4.34
C GLY A 264 -12.11 -11.83 -4.80
N GLN A 265 -12.15 -11.63 -6.11
CA GLN A 265 -13.13 -10.84 -6.81
C GLN A 265 -13.83 -11.74 -7.85
N ASP A 266 -15.12 -11.55 -8.07
CA ASP A 266 -15.89 -12.25 -9.09
C ASP A 266 -15.99 -11.41 -10.36
N GLY A 267 -15.37 -11.88 -11.44
CA GLY A 267 -15.29 -11.23 -12.75
C GLY A 267 -13.97 -10.51 -12.99
N LYS A 268 -13.72 -10.23 -14.27
CA LYS A 268 -12.53 -9.53 -14.77
C LYS A 268 -12.87 -8.10 -15.15
N GLY A 269 -11.91 -7.18 -14.99
CA GLY A 269 -12.01 -5.82 -15.47
C GLY A 269 -12.96 -4.90 -14.68
N ASP A 270 -13.63 -5.40 -13.69
CA ASP A 270 -14.57 -4.66 -12.84
C ASP A 270 -13.93 -4.25 -11.51
N TRP A 271 -12.84 -3.51 -11.55
CA TRP A 271 -12.03 -3.19 -10.37
C TRP A 271 -12.75 -2.42 -9.27
N TYR A 272 -13.88 -1.80 -9.60
CA TYR A 272 -14.77 -1.17 -8.62
C TYR A 272 -15.45 -2.19 -7.68
N LYS A 273 -15.62 -3.45 -8.12
CA LYS A 273 -16.21 -4.49 -7.29
C LYS A 273 -15.43 -4.70 -6.00
N ASN A 274 -16.13 -5.04 -4.94
CA ASN A 274 -15.49 -5.38 -3.68
C ASN A 274 -14.71 -6.70 -3.81
N GLN A 275 -13.49 -6.70 -3.29
CA GLN A 275 -12.79 -7.93 -2.99
C GLN A 275 -13.40 -8.54 -1.73
N GLY A 276 -13.74 -9.83 -1.76
CA GLY A 276 -14.40 -10.53 -0.68
C GLY A 276 -13.54 -11.68 -0.11
N ILE A 277 -14.04 -12.31 0.95
CA ILE A 277 -13.50 -13.56 1.50
C ILE A 277 -14.18 -14.74 0.82
N TRP A 278 -13.38 -15.55 0.17
CA TRP A 278 -13.82 -16.77 -0.50
C TRP A 278 -13.26 -18.01 0.18
N VAL A 279 -14.02 -19.11 0.14
CA VAL A 279 -13.55 -20.42 0.60
C VAL A 279 -13.87 -21.48 -0.45
N VAL A 280 -12.94 -22.41 -0.66
CA VAL A 280 -13.09 -23.54 -1.59
C VAL A 280 -12.56 -24.82 -0.93
N PRO A 281 -13.21 -26.00 -1.16
CA PRO A 281 -12.65 -27.26 -0.70
C PRO A 281 -11.27 -27.54 -1.31
N ALA A 282 -10.30 -27.91 -0.49
CA ALA A 282 -8.93 -28.18 -0.93
C ALA A 282 -8.82 -29.36 -1.90
N ASP A 283 -9.78 -30.29 -1.87
CA ASP A 283 -9.86 -31.41 -2.82
C ASP A 283 -10.47 -31.02 -4.19
N GLY A 284 -11.04 -29.79 -4.30
CA GLY A 284 -11.71 -29.28 -5.51
C GLY A 284 -13.04 -29.96 -5.80
N SER A 285 -13.70 -30.54 -4.80
CA SER A 285 -14.97 -31.28 -4.95
C SER A 285 -16.19 -30.38 -5.20
N GLN A 286 -16.11 -29.08 -4.86
CA GLN A 286 -17.17 -28.09 -5.01
C GLN A 286 -16.59 -26.75 -5.46
N ASP A 287 -17.48 -25.88 -5.94
CA ASP A 287 -17.15 -24.52 -6.30
C ASP A 287 -16.87 -23.64 -5.06
N ALA A 288 -16.10 -22.59 -5.23
CA ALA A 288 -15.82 -21.61 -4.19
C ALA A 288 -17.06 -20.83 -3.78
N LYS A 289 -17.10 -20.38 -2.52
CA LYS A 289 -18.19 -19.60 -1.93
C LYS A 289 -17.67 -18.28 -1.39
N ASN A 290 -18.30 -17.16 -1.76
CA ASN A 290 -18.05 -15.86 -1.14
C ASN A 290 -18.78 -15.78 0.21
N LEU A 291 -18.03 -15.58 1.29
CA LEU A 291 -18.60 -15.43 2.63
C LEU A 291 -19.10 -14.01 2.90
N THR A 292 -18.52 -13.00 2.24
CA THR A 292 -18.84 -11.58 2.43
C THR A 292 -19.82 -11.01 1.39
N GLU A 293 -20.37 -11.84 0.50
CA GLU A 293 -21.22 -11.44 -0.62
C GLU A 293 -22.36 -10.46 -0.25
N LYS A 294 -22.92 -10.59 0.96
CA LYS A 294 -24.06 -9.78 1.43
C LYS A 294 -23.67 -8.57 2.27
N LEU A 295 -22.40 -8.37 2.54
CA LEU A 295 -21.93 -7.37 3.50
C LEU A 295 -21.57 -6.03 2.88
N ASP A 296 -21.44 -5.96 1.55
CA ASP A 296 -20.98 -4.78 0.81
C ASP A 296 -19.71 -4.15 1.44
N VAL A 297 -18.71 -4.98 1.72
CA VAL A 297 -17.42 -4.58 2.32
C VAL A 297 -16.25 -4.98 1.43
N HIS A 298 -15.22 -4.17 1.42
CA HIS A 298 -13.97 -4.46 0.72
C HIS A 298 -12.91 -4.98 1.72
N VAL A 299 -12.35 -6.15 1.41
CA VAL A 299 -11.41 -6.87 2.30
C VAL A 299 -9.95 -6.65 1.91
N ASP A 300 -9.50 -5.41 1.96
CA ASP A 300 -8.10 -5.04 1.71
C ASP A 300 -7.82 -3.71 2.43
N PRO A 301 -6.65 -3.51 3.06
CA PRO A 301 -6.30 -2.24 3.68
C PRO A 301 -6.04 -1.18 2.60
N MET A 302 -7.02 -0.34 2.33
CA MET A 302 -6.96 0.73 1.31
C MET A 302 -6.90 2.14 1.91
N THR A 303 -6.72 2.28 3.23
CA THR A 303 -6.49 3.58 3.87
C THR A 303 -5.03 3.97 3.71
N ILE A 304 -4.76 5.05 2.97
CA ILE A 304 -3.42 5.46 2.59
C ILE A 304 -2.80 6.46 3.57
N ASN A 305 -1.46 6.44 3.65
CA ASN A 305 -0.62 7.36 4.41
C ASN A 305 0.64 7.74 3.60
N ASP A 306 1.51 8.54 4.19
CA ASP A 306 2.81 8.92 3.61
C ASP A 306 4.02 8.37 4.40
N THR A 307 3.83 7.45 5.33
CA THR A 307 4.90 6.83 6.13
C THR A 307 5.21 5.39 5.72
N GLY A 308 4.37 4.77 4.92
CA GLY A 308 4.53 3.41 4.41
C GLY A 308 3.27 2.57 4.60
N SER A 309 3.07 1.58 3.74
CA SER A 309 1.89 0.72 3.81
C SER A 309 2.10 -0.44 4.78
N PRO A 310 1.14 -0.76 5.64
CA PRO A 310 1.15 -1.98 6.44
C PRO A 310 1.20 -3.23 5.54
N GLU A 311 1.81 -4.31 6.03
CA GLU A 311 1.77 -5.60 5.33
C GLU A 311 0.35 -6.16 5.31
N ILE A 312 -0.09 -6.63 4.14
CA ILE A 312 -1.40 -7.30 3.97
C ILE A 312 -1.27 -8.73 4.44
N MET A 313 -2.16 -9.14 5.36
CA MET A 313 -2.16 -10.48 5.92
C MET A 313 -3.17 -11.39 5.22
N PRO A 314 -2.87 -12.67 5.00
CA PRO A 314 -3.85 -13.62 4.48
C PRO A 314 -5.04 -13.78 5.43
N PRO A 315 -6.22 -14.22 4.92
CA PRO A 315 -7.32 -14.61 5.78
C PRO A 315 -6.84 -15.63 6.80
N THR A 316 -7.04 -15.36 8.09
CA THR A 316 -6.57 -16.25 9.16
C THR A 316 -7.72 -17.04 9.73
N TRP A 317 -7.61 -18.36 9.76
CA TRP A 317 -8.61 -19.25 10.34
C TRP A 317 -8.57 -19.24 11.86
N SER A 318 -9.72 -19.34 12.53
CA SER A 318 -9.76 -19.70 13.95
C SER A 318 -9.23 -21.12 14.18
N LYS A 319 -8.71 -21.40 15.37
CA LYS A 319 -8.13 -22.73 15.70
C LYS A 319 -9.10 -23.89 15.48
N ASP A 320 -10.41 -23.68 15.67
CA ASP A 320 -11.47 -24.67 15.45
C ASP A 320 -12.02 -24.69 14.01
N GLY A 321 -11.47 -23.83 13.13
CA GLY A 321 -11.84 -23.75 11.72
C GLY A 321 -13.22 -23.17 11.43
N LYS A 322 -13.89 -22.54 12.41
CA LYS A 322 -15.26 -22.04 12.24
C LYS A 322 -15.35 -20.58 11.79
N PHE A 323 -14.31 -19.78 12.05
CA PHE A 323 -14.24 -18.37 11.73
C PHE A 323 -13.03 -18.05 10.89
N LEU A 324 -13.11 -16.95 10.14
CA LEU A 324 -12.02 -16.31 9.43
C LEU A 324 -11.85 -14.88 9.95
N PHE A 325 -10.58 -14.46 10.13
CA PHE A 325 -10.17 -13.12 10.50
C PHE A 325 -9.51 -12.44 9.30
N PHE A 326 -9.85 -11.17 9.03
CA PHE A 326 -9.38 -10.44 7.86
C PHE A 326 -9.56 -8.92 8.01
N PRO A 327 -8.78 -8.09 7.30
CA PRO A 327 -8.97 -6.65 7.31
C PRO A 327 -10.19 -6.25 6.48
N VAL A 328 -10.90 -5.20 6.93
CA VAL A 328 -11.99 -4.54 6.20
C VAL A 328 -11.74 -3.04 6.21
N VAL A 329 -11.71 -2.43 5.04
CA VAL A 329 -11.68 -0.97 4.90
C VAL A 329 -13.08 -0.41 5.01
N ARG A 330 -13.28 0.59 5.91
CA ARG A 330 -14.58 1.22 6.12
C ARG A 330 -14.44 2.61 6.74
N HIS A 331 -15.08 3.60 6.12
CA HIS A 331 -15.27 4.95 6.66
C HIS A 331 -13.99 5.58 7.24
N GLY A 332 -12.90 5.55 6.48
CA GLY A 332 -11.61 6.09 6.88
C GLY A 332 -10.75 5.17 7.77
N SER A 333 -11.30 4.08 8.27
CA SER A 333 -10.58 3.10 9.10
C SER A 333 -10.27 1.83 8.32
N THR A 334 -9.37 1.01 8.88
CA THR A 334 -9.18 -0.40 8.50
C THR A 334 -9.30 -1.24 9.76
N ASN A 335 -10.35 -2.07 9.82
CA ASN A 335 -10.66 -2.88 10.98
C ASN A 335 -10.23 -4.33 10.76
N LEU A 336 -9.78 -5.03 11.81
CA LEU A 336 -9.71 -6.49 11.82
C LEU A 336 -11.09 -7.04 12.15
N CYS A 337 -11.66 -7.80 11.22
CA CYS A 337 -13.00 -8.37 11.32
C CYS A 337 -12.96 -9.88 11.38
N SER A 338 -14.06 -10.48 11.79
CA SER A 338 -14.28 -11.94 11.74
C SER A 338 -15.63 -12.27 11.09
N ILE A 339 -15.69 -13.45 10.44
CA ILE A 339 -16.92 -14.00 9.87
C ILE A 339 -16.96 -15.51 10.07
N GLY A 340 -18.15 -16.03 10.41
CA GLY A 340 -18.40 -17.48 10.47
C GLY A 340 -18.60 -18.10 9.07
N LEU A 341 -18.24 -19.39 8.93
CA LEU A 341 -18.46 -20.14 7.67
C LEU A 341 -19.93 -20.24 7.24
N ASN A 342 -20.87 -20.05 8.16
CA ASN A 342 -22.30 -19.99 7.91
C ASN A 342 -22.77 -18.65 7.30
N LYS A 343 -21.85 -17.69 7.05
CA LYS A 343 -22.09 -16.31 6.62
C LYS A 343 -22.88 -15.45 7.63
N GLU A 344 -22.96 -15.90 8.85
CA GLU A 344 -23.51 -15.19 9.99
C GLU A 344 -22.36 -14.77 10.93
N ASP A 345 -22.64 -14.02 11.98
CA ASP A 345 -21.67 -13.65 12.99
C ASP A 345 -20.48 -12.80 12.46
N PHE A 346 -20.76 -11.83 11.56
CA PHE A 346 -19.78 -10.82 11.20
C PHE A 346 -19.58 -9.85 12.37
N SER A 347 -18.32 -9.66 12.79
CA SER A 347 -17.99 -8.73 13.87
C SER A 347 -16.63 -8.05 13.69
N ILE A 348 -16.48 -6.87 14.29
CA ILE A 348 -15.19 -6.16 14.38
C ILE A 348 -14.47 -6.66 15.64
N LEU A 349 -13.22 -7.09 15.48
CA LEU A 349 -12.37 -7.58 16.56
C LEU A 349 -11.43 -6.49 17.07
N ALA A 350 -10.88 -5.67 16.18
CA ALA A 350 -9.93 -4.60 16.53
C ALA A 350 -9.93 -3.49 15.46
N GLY A 351 -9.39 -2.32 15.82
CA GLY A 351 -9.12 -1.23 14.87
C GLY A 351 -10.15 -0.11 14.87
N ASP A 352 -10.99 0.03 15.89
CA ASP A 352 -11.86 1.20 16.03
C ASP A 352 -11.02 2.48 16.06
N ASN A 353 -11.38 3.44 15.19
CA ASN A 353 -10.71 4.73 15.03
C ASN A 353 -9.21 4.59 14.70
N GLY A 354 -8.87 3.82 13.67
CA GLY A 354 -7.49 3.64 13.22
C GLY A 354 -7.35 2.66 12.06
N VAL A 355 -6.11 2.36 11.73
CA VAL A 355 -5.75 1.46 10.65
C VAL A 355 -4.98 0.27 11.20
N VAL A 356 -5.62 -0.89 11.20
CA VAL A 356 -4.96 -2.18 11.48
C VAL A 356 -4.10 -2.56 10.27
N GLY A 357 -2.85 -2.91 10.54
CA GLY A 357 -1.92 -3.47 9.54
C GLY A 357 -1.72 -4.97 9.75
N SER A 358 -0.44 -5.39 9.84
CA SER A 358 -0.11 -6.78 10.12
C SER A 358 -0.65 -7.23 11.49
N TYR A 359 -1.11 -8.47 11.55
CA TYR A 359 -1.60 -9.10 12.77
C TYR A 359 -1.21 -10.57 12.83
N SER A 360 -1.15 -11.13 14.02
CA SER A 360 -0.94 -12.57 14.21
C SER A 360 -1.48 -13.06 15.55
N PHE A 361 -1.88 -14.34 15.57
CA PHE A 361 -2.40 -15.03 16.75
C PHE A 361 -1.33 -15.94 17.35
N SER A 362 -1.39 -16.17 18.67
CA SER A 362 -0.70 -17.28 19.33
C SER A 362 -1.15 -18.62 18.75
N GLU A 363 -0.41 -19.71 19.01
CA GLU A 363 -0.72 -21.02 18.43
C GLU A 363 -2.12 -21.53 18.84
N ASP A 364 -2.56 -21.24 20.05
CA ASP A 364 -3.89 -21.61 20.55
C ASP A 364 -4.99 -20.62 20.23
N HIS A 365 -4.64 -19.50 19.57
CA HIS A 365 -5.50 -18.36 19.22
C HIS A 365 -6.18 -17.69 20.44
N SER A 366 -5.61 -17.83 21.62
CA SER A 366 -6.07 -17.10 22.81
C SER A 366 -5.58 -15.64 22.85
N GLU A 367 -4.57 -15.32 22.06
CA GLU A 367 -3.90 -14.03 22.05
C GLU A 367 -3.67 -13.51 20.64
N LEU A 368 -3.77 -12.20 20.50
CA LEU A 368 -3.65 -11.46 19.25
C LEU A 368 -2.66 -10.30 19.44
N ALA A 369 -1.70 -10.18 18.55
CA ALA A 369 -0.89 -8.98 18.38
C ALA A 369 -1.14 -8.36 17.01
N TYR A 370 -1.20 -7.03 16.95
CA TYR A 370 -1.44 -6.33 15.69
C TYR A 370 -0.84 -4.93 15.68
N PHE A 371 -0.53 -4.46 14.50
CA PHE A 371 -0.20 -3.07 14.23
C PHE A 371 -1.48 -2.22 14.22
N LEU A 372 -1.43 -1.04 14.84
CA LEU A 372 -2.48 -0.03 14.75
C LEU A 372 -1.86 1.36 14.60
N GLY A 373 -2.16 2.01 13.48
CA GLY A 373 -1.87 3.42 13.22
C GLY A 373 -3.10 4.29 13.48
N ARG A 374 -2.88 5.56 13.84
CA ARG A 374 -3.92 6.55 14.13
C ARG A 374 -3.54 7.90 13.50
N PHE A 375 -4.44 8.88 13.54
CA PHE A 375 -4.12 10.23 13.05
C PHE A 375 -2.85 10.83 13.69
N ASP A 376 -2.67 10.66 14.97
CA ASP A 376 -1.60 11.26 15.76
C ASP A 376 -0.44 10.31 16.09
N ASP A 377 -0.48 9.08 15.54
CA ASP A 377 0.52 8.04 15.78
C ASP A 377 0.78 7.23 14.49
N PRO A 378 2.01 7.25 13.95
CA PRO A 378 2.36 6.46 12.76
C PRO A 378 2.13 4.96 12.90
N GLY A 379 2.17 4.42 14.12
CA GLY A 379 1.82 3.04 14.40
C GLY A 379 2.52 2.43 15.60
N GLN A 380 1.76 1.58 16.31
CA GLN A 380 2.22 0.84 17.49
C GLN A 380 1.82 -0.63 17.40
N VAL A 381 2.45 -1.46 18.22
CA VAL A 381 1.99 -2.83 18.49
C VAL A 381 0.98 -2.81 19.62
N TYR A 382 -0.18 -3.41 19.35
CA TYR A 382 -1.20 -3.68 20.35
C TYR A 382 -1.27 -5.19 20.60
N PHE A 383 -1.54 -5.53 21.86
CA PHE A 383 -1.77 -6.89 22.31
C PHE A 383 -3.19 -7.02 22.88
N GLN A 384 -3.84 -8.12 22.56
CA GLN A 384 -5.17 -8.44 23.08
C GLN A 384 -5.23 -9.91 23.48
N ASN A 385 -5.57 -10.17 24.75
CA ASN A 385 -5.91 -11.52 25.20
C ASN A 385 -7.42 -11.73 25.00
N LEU A 386 -7.78 -12.64 24.12
CA LEU A 386 -9.16 -12.88 23.70
C LEU A 386 -9.99 -13.66 24.73
N VAL A 387 -9.34 -14.27 25.74
CA VAL A 387 -10.01 -15.04 26.81
C VAL A 387 -10.47 -14.13 27.94
N ASN A 388 -9.60 -13.23 28.40
CA ASN A 388 -9.88 -12.35 29.54
C ASN A 388 -10.19 -10.91 29.16
N GLY A 389 -10.07 -10.57 27.86
CA GLY A 389 -10.36 -9.23 27.35
C GLY A 389 -9.29 -8.19 27.64
N LYS A 390 -8.10 -8.56 28.14
CA LYS A 390 -6.98 -7.63 28.34
C LYS A 390 -6.59 -7.04 26.98
N TYR A 391 -6.50 -5.74 26.89
CA TYR A 391 -6.12 -4.98 25.70
C TYR A 391 -5.16 -3.87 26.10
N GLU A 392 -3.99 -3.80 25.44
CA GLU A 392 -3.00 -2.77 25.73
C GLU A 392 -2.05 -2.50 24.55
N GLN A 393 -1.60 -1.28 24.47
CA GLN A 393 -0.48 -0.88 23.63
C GLN A 393 0.82 -1.32 24.31
N ILE A 394 1.65 -2.15 23.62
CA ILE A 394 2.87 -2.70 24.19
C ILE A 394 4.16 -2.08 23.64
N THR A 395 4.05 -1.17 22.66
CA THR A 395 5.20 -0.38 22.16
C THR A 395 4.93 1.11 22.31
N LYS A 396 6.00 1.92 22.22
CA LYS A 396 5.97 3.38 22.33
C LYS A 396 6.96 4.00 21.34
N VAL A 397 6.94 3.51 20.12
CA VAL A 397 7.78 4.01 19.04
C VAL A 397 7.39 5.47 18.75
N ASN A 398 8.37 6.36 18.63
CA ASN A 398 8.17 7.81 18.41
C ASN A 398 7.51 8.59 19.57
N GLU A 399 7.23 7.98 20.75
CA GLU A 399 6.58 8.70 21.88
C GLU A 399 7.37 9.95 22.29
N ASP A 400 8.70 9.86 22.39
CA ASP A 400 9.57 10.99 22.76
C ASP A 400 9.49 12.13 21.74
N LEU A 401 9.38 11.80 20.45
CA LEU A 401 9.24 12.77 19.37
C LEU A 401 7.88 13.47 19.44
N PHE A 402 6.78 12.73 19.39
CA PHE A 402 5.42 13.28 19.32
C PHE A 402 4.93 13.90 20.62
N SER A 403 5.49 13.53 21.77
CA SER A 403 5.14 14.19 23.05
C SER A 403 5.46 15.68 23.07
N ASN A 404 6.43 16.13 22.25
CA ASN A 404 6.89 17.50 22.15
C ASN A 404 6.28 18.28 20.96
N ILE A 405 5.56 17.61 20.06
CA ILE A 405 5.00 18.20 18.84
C ILE A 405 3.50 18.54 19.05
N ASP A 406 3.13 19.75 18.71
CA ASP A 406 1.72 20.16 18.61
C ASP A 406 1.21 19.91 17.19
N LEU A 407 0.36 18.92 17.02
CA LEU A 407 -0.23 18.54 15.74
C LEU A 407 -1.52 19.32 15.40
N GLY A 408 -2.04 20.13 16.32
CA GLY A 408 -3.33 20.81 16.17
C GLY A 408 -4.52 19.89 16.45
N GLU A 409 -5.65 20.17 15.80
CA GLU A 409 -6.93 19.46 16.04
C GLU A 409 -7.43 18.82 14.73
N VAL A 410 -8.05 17.66 14.84
CA VAL A 410 -8.72 16.95 13.73
C VAL A 410 -10.23 16.93 14.02
N GLU A 411 -11.05 17.33 13.05
CA GLU A 411 -12.51 17.28 13.10
C GLU A 411 -13.01 16.38 11.96
N GLU A 412 -13.71 15.28 12.28
CA GLU A 412 -14.41 14.48 11.30
C GLU A 412 -15.80 15.08 11.01
N VAL A 413 -16.19 15.07 9.75
CA VAL A 413 -17.47 15.65 9.30
C VAL A 413 -18.09 14.79 8.20
N TRP A 414 -19.40 14.62 8.31
CA TRP A 414 -20.24 14.03 7.26
C TRP A 414 -21.17 15.07 6.67
N ILE A 415 -21.22 15.18 5.34
CA ILE A 415 -22.13 16.05 4.62
C ILE A 415 -22.94 15.29 3.60
N LYS A 416 -24.02 15.88 3.10
CA LYS A 416 -24.75 15.36 1.94
C LYS A 416 -24.13 15.93 0.66
N GLY A 417 -23.79 15.05 -0.25
CA GLY A 417 -23.36 15.38 -1.60
C GLY A 417 -24.52 15.82 -2.50
N PRO A 418 -24.20 16.25 -3.74
CA PRO A 418 -25.21 16.83 -4.65
C PRO A 418 -26.30 15.86 -5.09
N ASP A 419 -26.04 14.56 -5.07
CA ASP A 419 -26.99 13.52 -5.43
C ASP A 419 -27.62 12.85 -4.21
N GLY A 420 -27.47 13.45 -3.00
CA GLY A 420 -27.97 12.93 -1.73
C GLY A 420 -27.08 11.86 -1.09
N ASN A 421 -25.96 11.52 -1.70
CA ASN A 421 -24.96 10.63 -1.18
C ASN A 421 -24.28 11.21 0.09
N ASP A 422 -23.73 10.34 0.92
CA ASP A 422 -22.91 10.76 2.06
C ASP A 422 -21.46 10.97 1.65
N ILE A 423 -20.87 12.08 2.10
CA ILE A 423 -19.46 12.40 1.93
C ILE A 423 -18.83 12.55 3.32
N GLN A 424 -17.88 11.69 3.66
CA GLN A 424 -17.06 11.78 4.84
C GLN A 424 -15.79 12.56 4.54
N GLY A 425 -15.42 13.45 5.45
CA GLY A 425 -14.17 14.17 5.34
C GLY A 425 -13.67 14.68 6.67
N TRP A 426 -12.49 15.26 6.69
CA TRP A 426 -11.79 15.71 7.88
C TRP A 426 -11.23 17.11 7.67
N ILE A 427 -11.15 17.86 8.76
CA ILE A 427 -10.61 19.21 8.82
C ILE A 427 -9.51 19.22 9.89
N LEU A 428 -8.28 19.46 9.48
CA LEU A 428 -7.13 19.63 10.36
C LEU A 428 -6.91 21.11 10.59
N LYS A 429 -6.96 21.52 11.85
CA LYS A 429 -6.82 22.92 12.28
C LYS A 429 -5.44 23.18 12.86
N PRO A 430 -4.81 24.33 12.56
CA PRO A 430 -3.44 24.61 13.00
C PRO A 430 -3.33 24.71 14.55
N PRO A 431 -2.16 24.40 15.11
CA PRO A 431 -1.87 24.66 16.52
C PRO A 431 -2.19 26.08 16.93
N GLY A 432 -2.88 26.24 18.07
CA GLY A 432 -3.37 27.54 18.52
C GLY A 432 -4.50 28.13 17.66
N PHE A 433 -5.28 27.26 17.02
CA PHE A 433 -6.47 27.63 16.25
C PHE A 433 -7.43 28.51 17.10
N SER A 434 -8.01 29.52 16.45
CA SER A 434 -9.07 30.36 17.00
C SER A 434 -10.17 30.56 15.96
N PRO A 435 -11.43 30.32 16.27
CA PRO A 435 -12.55 30.49 15.34
C PRO A 435 -12.77 31.95 14.92
N ASP A 436 -12.17 32.92 15.64
CA ASP A 436 -12.25 34.36 15.33
C ASP A 436 -11.21 34.83 14.32
N LYS A 437 -10.28 33.96 13.93
CA LYS A 437 -9.27 34.23 12.90
C LYS A 437 -9.70 33.65 11.56
N SER A 438 -9.19 34.22 10.48
CA SER A 438 -9.39 33.72 9.11
C SER A 438 -8.11 33.04 8.61
N TYR A 439 -8.22 31.80 8.15
CA TYR A 439 -7.10 30.98 7.74
C TYR A 439 -7.15 30.67 6.24
N PRO A 440 -6.01 30.68 5.56
CA PRO A 440 -5.92 30.04 4.24
C PRO A 440 -6.14 28.53 4.37
N SER A 441 -6.71 27.90 3.34
CA SER A 441 -7.00 26.46 3.39
C SER A 441 -6.45 25.72 2.17
N ILE A 442 -6.21 24.43 2.32
CA ILE A 442 -5.73 23.53 1.29
C ILE A 442 -6.65 22.30 1.23
N LEU A 443 -7.23 22.06 0.05
CA LEU A 443 -7.91 20.81 -0.28
C LEU A 443 -6.86 19.78 -0.69
N GLU A 444 -6.77 18.69 0.06
CA GLU A 444 -5.97 17.49 -0.27
C GLU A 444 -6.84 16.41 -0.91
N ILE A 445 -6.40 15.89 -2.06
CA ILE A 445 -7.15 14.88 -2.81
C ILE A 445 -6.32 13.59 -2.87
N HIS A 446 -6.89 12.47 -2.36
CA HIS A 446 -6.21 11.19 -2.34
C HIS A 446 -5.95 10.61 -3.74
N GLY A 447 -4.96 9.72 -3.84
CA GLY A 447 -4.70 8.91 -5.02
C GLY A 447 -5.64 7.70 -5.12
N GLY A 448 -5.41 6.87 -6.10
CA GLY A 448 -6.21 5.67 -6.38
C GLY A 448 -6.88 5.76 -7.74
N PRO A 449 -8.21 5.96 -7.89
CA PRO A 449 -9.20 6.44 -6.92
C PRO A 449 -9.67 5.41 -5.88
N LEU A 450 -9.56 4.12 -6.14
CA LEU A 450 -10.06 3.00 -5.33
C LEU A 450 -9.30 2.83 -4.00
N THR A 451 -9.10 3.94 -3.27
CA THR A 451 -8.50 4.01 -1.93
C THR A 451 -9.33 4.95 -1.06
N GLN A 452 -8.90 5.24 0.15
CA GLN A 452 -9.46 6.30 0.99
C GLN A 452 -8.36 7.02 1.78
N TYR A 453 -8.56 8.29 2.11
CA TYR A 453 -7.95 8.94 3.27
C TYR A 453 -8.76 8.61 4.53
N GLY A 454 -8.12 8.68 5.68
CA GLY A 454 -8.82 8.38 6.92
C GLY A 454 -7.95 8.51 8.15
N GLU A 455 -8.23 7.69 9.13
CA GLU A 455 -7.66 7.74 10.47
C GLU A 455 -6.23 7.18 10.54
N PHE A 456 -5.36 7.72 9.69
CA PHE A 456 -3.96 7.34 9.63
C PHE A 456 -3.07 8.58 9.58
N PHE A 457 -1.89 8.51 10.20
CA PHE A 457 -0.93 9.60 10.25
C PHE A 457 -0.44 9.99 8.86
N MET A 458 -0.49 11.30 8.55
CA MET A 458 0.01 11.89 7.32
C MET A 458 0.94 13.04 7.68
N HIS A 459 2.24 12.86 7.52
CA HIS A 459 3.24 13.91 7.82
C HIS A 459 2.99 15.19 6.99
N GLU A 460 2.67 15.04 5.70
CA GLU A 460 2.37 16.15 4.80
C GLU A 460 1.25 17.04 5.35
N PHE A 461 0.16 16.47 5.83
CA PHE A 461 -0.98 17.23 6.35
C PHE A 461 -0.59 18.04 7.58
N TYR A 462 0.07 17.41 8.54
CA TYR A 462 0.52 18.09 9.75
C TYR A 462 1.60 19.14 9.48
N PHE A 463 2.46 18.91 8.50
CA PHE A 463 3.43 19.91 8.07
C PHE A 463 2.75 21.16 7.44
N LEU A 464 1.71 20.98 6.63
CA LEU A 464 0.92 22.08 6.09
C LEU A 464 0.16 22.82 7.21
N VAL A 465 -0.44 22.08 8.15
CA VAL A 465 -1.11 22.63 9.34
C VAL A 465 -0.13 23.43 10.19
N ALA A 466 1.07 22.92 10.43
CA ALA A 466 2.14 23.61 11.15
C ALA A 466 2.58 24.92 10.47
N ASN A 467 2.39 25.01 9.17
CA ASN A 467 2.60 26.23 8.38
C ASN A 467 1.36 27.16 8.39
N GLY A 468 0.36 26.94 9.22
CA GLY A 468 -0.76 27.83 9.46
C GLY A 468 -1.91 27.70 8.46
N TYR A 469 -1.97 26.61 7.72
CA TYR A 469 -3.10 26.26 6.84
C TYR A 469 -4.15 25.45 7.60
N VAL A 470 -5.42 25.62 7.26
CA VAL A 470 -6.43 24.62 7.50
C VAL A 470 -6.35 23.61 6.37
N VAL A 471 -6.01 22.36 6.67
CA VAL A 471 -5.97 21.28 5.69
C VAL A 471 -7.27 20.51 5.77
N HIS A 472 -7.89 20.25 4.63
CA HIS A 472 -9.13 19.48 4.60
C HIS A 472 -9.14 18.50 3.43
N PHE A 473 -9.79 17.38 3.64
CA PHE A 473 -9.96 16.34 2.63
C PHE A 473 -11.27 15.58 2.85
N CYS A 474 -11.75 14.92 1.82
CA CYS A 474 -12.88 14.02 1.92
C CYS A 474 -12.66 12.79 1.02
N ASN A 475 -13.49 11.79 1.19
CA ASN A 475 -13.56 10.63 0.31
C ASN A 475 -14.73 10.78 -0.66
N PRO A 476 -14.48 11.25 -1.89
CA PRO A 476 -15.50 11.38 -2.91
C PRO A 476 -15.90 10.00 -3.45
N ARG A 477 -17.01 9.92 -4.15
CA ARG A 477 -17.36 8.72 -4.92
C ARG A 477 -16.21 8.31 -5.85
N GLY A 478 -16.02 7.00 -6.00
CA GLY A 478 -14.85 6.37 -6.64
C GLY A 478 -13.86 5.79 -5.62
N GLY A 479 -13.93 6.22 -4.35
CA GLY A 479 -13.10 5.67 -3.27
C GLY A 479 -13.60 4.34 -2.71
N ARG A 480 -12.78 3.71 -1.86
CA ARG A 480 -13.12 2.48 -1.11
C ARG A 480 -13.66 2.82 0.28
N GLY A 481 -14.30 1.83 0.92
CA GLY A 481 -14.78 1.93 2.30
C GLY A 481 -16.23 2.41 2.45
N TYR A 482 -16.96 2.62 1.34
CA TYR A 482 -18.32 3.16 1.33
C TYR A 482 -19.29 2.30 0.52
N GLY A 483 -18.93 1.05 0.23
CA GLY A 483 -19.70 0.13 -0.59
C GLY A 483 -19.34 0.16 -2.08
N GLU A 484 -19.80 -0.87 -2.80
CA GLU A 484 -19.45 -1.08 -4.21
C GLU A 484 -20.03 -0.02 -5.14
N GLU A 485 -21.27 0.41 -4.93
CA GLU A 485 -21.91 1.45 -5.74
C GLU A 485 -21.19 2.82 -5.60
N HIS A 486 -20.61 3.10 -4.44
CA HIS A 486 -19.78 4.29 -4.24
C HIS A 486 -18.49 4.22 -5.09
N ALA A 487 -17.81 3.08 -5.08
CA ALA A 487 -16.60 2.86 -5.88
C ALA A 487 -16.91 2.88 -7.40
N LYS A 488 -18.04 2.30 -7.81
CA LYS A 488 -18.48 2.22 -9.19
C LYS A 488 -18.89 3.55 -9.80
N ALA A 489 -19.28 4.52 -8.98
CA ALA A 489 -19.93 5.76 -9.45
C ALA A 489 -19.13 6.58 -10.47
N ILE A 490 -17.81 6.37 -10.52
CA ILE A 490 -16.90 7.03 -11.49
C ILE A 490 -16.29 6.05 -12.50
N TRP A 491 -16.67 4.78 -12.47
CA TRP A 491 -16.13 3.80 -13.42
C TRP A 491 -16.49 4.17 -14.85
N GLY A 492 -15.47 4.37 -15.69
CA GLY A 492 -15.65 4.87 -17.05
C GLY A 492 -16.02 6.36 -17.15
N ASN A 493 -16.03 7.12 -16.05
CA ASN A 493 -16.49 8.51 -16.03
C ASN A 493 -15.78 9.37 -14.97
N TRP A 494 -14.46 9.30 -14.92
CA TRP A 494 -13.69 10.17 -14.03
C TRP A 494 -13.91 11.64 -14.35
N GLY A 495 -14.00 12.48 -13.33
CA GLY A 495 -14.22 13.92 -13.46
C GLY A 495 -15.69 14.36 -13.43
N ASP A 496 -16.64 13.46 -13.16
CA ASP A 496 -18.06 13.79 -12.97
C ASP A 496 -18.50 13.72 -11.50
N ALA A 497 -18.87 12.55 -11.02
CA ALA A 497 -19.40 12.38 -9.66
C ALA A 497 -18.38 12.72 -8.56
N ASP A 498 -17.13 12.33 -8.75
CA ASP A 498 -15.98 12.66 -7.92
C ASP A 498 -15.70 14.18 -7.84
N TYR A 499 -15.69 14.85 -8.99
CA TYR A 499 -15.54 16.31 -9.06
C TYR A 499 -16.69 17.03 -8.35
N ARG A 500 -17.93 16.61 -8.57
CA ARG A 500 -19.11 17.21 -7.94
C ARG A 500 -19.11 17.05 -6.43
N ASP A 501 -18.65 15.89 -5.93
CA ASP A 501 -18.51 15.63 -4.49
C ASP A 501 -17.42 16.51 -3.87
N LEU A 502 -16.27 16.65 -4.51
CA LEU A 502 -15.18 17.54 -4.07
C LEU A 502 -15.60 19.00 -4.08
N MET A 503 -16.40 19.44 -5.06
CA MET A 503 -16.90 20.81 -5.09
C MET A 503 -17.94 21.03 -3.99
N ALA A 504 -18.82 20.08 -3.71
CA ALA A 504 -19.76 20.17 -2.58
C ALA A 504 -19.04 20.21 -1.23
N TRP A 505 -17.99 19.40 -1.06
CA TRP A 505 -17.12 19.47 0.11
C TRP A 505 -16.44 20.85 0.23
N THR A 506 -15.94 21.38 -0.88
CA THR A 506 -15.31 22.71 -0.91
C THR A 506 -16.32 23.80 -0.56
N ASP A 507 -17.58 23.72 -1.03
CA ASP A 507 -18.66 24.64 -0.65
C ASP A 507 -18.94 24.62 0.86
N PHE A 508 -18.94 23.43 1.45
CA PHE A 508 -19.10 23.26 2.90
C PHE A 508 -17.95 23.93 3.68
N ILE A 509 -16.70 23.73 3.24
CA ILE A 509 -15.52 24.34 3.86
C ILE A 509 -15.55 25.86 3.72
N GLU A 510 -15.83 26.37 2.53
CA GLU A 510 -15.90 27.81 2.26
C GLU A 510 -16.93 28.56 3.12
N ASN A 511 -17.97 27.87 3.59
CA ASN A 511 -18.97 28.43 4.49
C ASN A 511 -18.57 28.44 5.97
N LYS A 512 -17.42 27.90 6.35
CA LYS A 512 -16.88 28.02 7.70
C LYS A 512 -16.36 29.46 7.94
N SER A 513 -16.75 30.08 9.05
CA SER A 513 -16.41 31.50 9.37
C SER A 513 -14.90 31.77 9.46
N TYR A 514 -14.11 30.74 9.73
CA TYR A 514 -12.66 30.83 9.88
C TYR A 514 -11.88 30.54 8.59
N ILE A 515 -12.54 30.31 7.46
CA ILE A 515 -11.89 30.08 6.16
C ILE A 515 -11.82 31.37 5.34
N ALA A 516 -10.63 31.72 4.89
CA ALA A 516 -10.41 32.81 3.93
C ALA A 516 -10.75 32.31 2.52
N LYS A 517 -11.94 32.62 2.03
CA LYS A 517 -12.49 32.13 0.76
C LYS A 517 -11.61 32.46 -0.44
N GLU A 518 -10.94 33.61 -0.40
CA GLU A 518 -10.02 34.10 -1.45
C GLU A 518 -8.60 33.51 -1.31
N ARG A 519 -8.33 32.64 -0.33
CA ARG A 519 -7.01 32.05 -0.06
C ARG A 519 -7.10 30.53 0.07
N MET A 520 -7.72 29.89 -0.93
CA MET A 520 -7.86 28.45 -1.01
C MET A 520 -6.91 27.86 -2.04
N GLY A 521 -6.21 26.79 -1.67
CA GLY A 521 -5.34 25.99 -2.52
C GLY A 521 -5.89 24.58 -2.72
N VAL A 522 -5.41 23.89 -3.76
CA VAL A 522 -5.74 22.49 -4.06
C VAL A 522 -4.49 21.70 -4.41
N THR A 523 -4.38 20.49 -3.91
CA THR A 523 -3.29 19.58 -4.23
C THR A 523 -3.72 18.12 -4.15
N GLY A 524 -2.97 17.27 -4.79
CA GLY A 524 -3.10 15.82 -4.73
C GLY A 524 -2.08 15.13 -5.63
N GLY A 525 -1.91 13.83 -5.40
CA GLY A 525 -0.98 13.00 -6.17
C GLY A 525 -1.67 11.86 -6.89
N SER A 526 -1.10 11.43 -8.06
CA SER A 526 -1.68 10.33 -8.84
C SER A 526 -3.09 10.70 -9.35
N TYR A 527 -4.11 9.92 -9.04
CA TYR A 527 -5.50 10.34 -9.27
C TYR A 527 -5.82 11.69 -8.62
N GLY A 528 -5.32 12.00 -7.41
CA GLY A 528 -5.46 13.35 -6.82
C GLY A 528 -4.77 14.43 -7.65
N GLY A 529 -3.66 14.10 -8.33
CA GLY A 529 -3.00 14.96 -9.30
C GLY A 529 -3.83 15.14 -10.58
N TYR A 530 -4.45 14.08 -11.08
CA TYR A 530 -5.45 14.12 -12.14
C TYR A 530 -6.57 15.10 -11.79
N MET A 531 -7.18 14.92 -10.62
CA MET A 531 -8.29 15.74 -10.19
C MET A 531 -7.88 17.19 -9.92
N THR A 532 -6.66 17.45 -9.47
CA THR A 532 -6.11 18.81 -9.35
C THR A 532 -6.05 19.52 -10.71
N VAL A 533 -5.54 18.83 -11.76
CA VAL A 533 -5.49 19.38 -13.13
C VAL A 533 -6.91 19.51 -13.72
N TRP A 534 -7.79 18.56 -13.44
CA TRP A 534 -9.20 18.62 -13.83
C TRP A 534 -9.90 19.86 -13.24
N ILE A 535 -9.73 20.08 -11.94
CA ILE A 535 -10.32 21.22 -11.22
C ILE A 535 -9.89 22.54 -11.82
N ILE A 536 -8.59 22.77 -12.05
CA ILE A 536 -8.12 24.06 -12.61
C ILE A 536 -8.57 24.29 -14.06
N GLY A 537 -8.92 23.23 -14.80
CA GLY A 537 -9.52 23.32 -16.13
C GLY A 537 -11.04 23.60 -16.11
N HIS A 538 -11.70 23.50 -14.94
CA HIS A 538 -13.16 23.65 -14.82
C HIS A 538 -13.61 24.76 -13.87
N THR A 539 -12.73 25.30 -13.00
CA THR A 539 -13.08 26.37 -12.06
C THR A 539 -11.84 27.18 -11.66
N ASN A 540 -12.05 28.49 -11.42
CA ASN A 540 -11.01 29.43 -10.99
C ASN A 540 -11.12 29.79 -9.49
N ARG A 541 -11.80 28.96 -8.69
CA ARG A 541 -12.03 29.25 -7.24
C ARG A 541 -10.77 29.08 -6.39
N PHE A 542 -9.80 28.25 -6.81
CA PHE A 542 -8.54 28.05 -6.09
C PHE A 542 -7.48 29.06 -6.57
N LYS A 543 -6.76 29.66 -5.62
CA LYS A 543 -5.74 30.69 -5.90
C LYS A 543 -4.35 30.11 -6.19
N ALA A 544 -4.11 28.86 -5.83
CA ALA A 544 -2.93 28.10 -6.16
C ALA A 544 -3.26 26.61 -6.26
N ALA A 545 -2.55 25.91 -7.13
CA ALA A 545 -2.62 24.46 -7.25
C ALA A 545 -1.22 23.85 -7.22
N VAL A 546 -1.13 22.62 -6.65
CA VAL A 546 0.06 21.79 -6.73
C VAL A 546 -0.36 20.42 -7.23
N THR A 547 -0.01 20.08 -8.46
CA THR A 547 -0.28 18.73 -9.00
C THR A 547 0.96 17.87 -8.91
N GLN A 548 0.81 16.66 -8.37
CA GLN A 548 1.92 15.76 -8.10
C GLN A 548 1.70 14.45 -8.86
N ARG A 549 2.73 13.98 -9.60
CA ARG A 549 2.67 12.68 -10.33
C ARG A 549 1.31 12.43 -10.97
N CYS A 550 0.81 13.41 -11.73
CA CYS A 550 -0.56 13.44 -12.23
C CYS A 550 -0.77 12.54 -13.44
N VAL A 551 -2.02 12.18 -13.68
CA VAL A 551 -2.53 11.75 -14.98
C VAL A 551 -3.13 12.98 -15.68
N SER A 552 -2.72 13.29 -16.89
CA SER A 552 -3.23 14.43 -17.65
C SER A 552 -3.82 14.04 -19.01
N ASN A 553 -3.33 12.95 -19.58
CA ASN A 553 -3.68 12.50 -20.92
C ASN A 553 -3.81 10.97 -20.95
N PHE A 554 -5.02 10.46 -20.93
CA PHE A 554 -5.29 9.02 -20.91
C PHE A 554 -4.84 8.31 -22.19
N VAL A 555 -4.74 9.00 -23.31
CA VAL A 555 -4.27 8.40 -24.58
C VAL A 555 -2.81 7.95 -24.47
N SER A 556 -1.94 8.84 -23.98
CA SER A 556 -0.52 8.48 -23.77
C SER A 556 -0.34 7.61 -22.53
N MET A 557 -1.14 7.82 -21.49
CA MET A 557 -1.13 7.00 -20.28
C MET A 557 -1.36 5.52 -20.57
N TRP A 558 -2.33 5.19 -21.43
CA TRP A 558 -2.59 3.81 -21.85
C TRP A 558 -1.36 3.15 -22.49
N GLY A 559 -0.60 3.87 -23.32
CA GLY A 559 0.55 3.30 -24.03
C GLY A 559 1.87 3.33 -23.27
N SER A 560 1.95 4.10 -22.15
CA SER A 560 3.22 4.36 -21.46
C SER A 560 3.21 4.07 -19.96
N SER A 561 2.06 3.74 -19.36
CA SER A 561 1.96 3.28 -17.97
C SER A 561 2.36 1.81 -17.82
N ASP A 562 2.77 1.43 -16.62
CA ASP A 562 2.88 0.02 -16.19
C ASP A 562 1.51 -0.64 -15.90
N LEU A 563 0.42 0.15 -15.95
CA LEU A 563 -0.98 -0.28 -15.75
C LEU A 563 -1.83 -0.06 -17.00
N ASN A 564 -1.30 -0.30 -18.18
CA ASN A 564 -1.97 -0.03 -19.44
C ASN A 564 -3.34 -0.75 -19.57
N TRP A 565 -3.46 -1.99 -19.08
CA TRP A 565 -4.72 -2.75 -19.09
C TRP A 565 -5.81 -2.13 -18.21
N GLU A 566 -5.47 -1.58 -17.04
CA GLU A 566 -6.44 -0.88 -16.17
C GLU A 566 -7.10 0.29 -16.89
N PHE A 567 -6.31 1.07 -17.62
CA PHE A 567 -6.84 2.20 -18.37
C PHE A 567 -7.69 1.77 -19.56
N GLN A 568 -7.44 0.59 -20.13
CA GLN A 568 -8.31 0.02 -21.15
C GLN A 568 -9.62 -0.44 -20.55
N GLU A 569 -9.60 -1.17 -19.45
CA GLU A 569 -10.78 -1.64 -18.73
C GLU A 569 -11.65 -0.47 -18.24
N LEU A 570 -11.03 0.56 -17.66
CA LEU A 570 -11.70 1.81 -17.28
C LEU A 570 -12.44 2.47 -18.47
N HIS A 571 -11.95 2.31 -19.70
CA HIS A 571 -12.50 2.88 -20.90
C HIS A 571 -13.29 1.86 -21.73
N ASN A 572 -14.19 1.11 -21.08
CA ASN A 572 -15.07 0.12 -21.68
C ASN A 572 -14.33 -1.01 -22.42
N ASN A 573 -13.15 -1.36 -21.95
CA ASN A 573 -12.27 -2.39 -22.50
C ASN A 573 -11.89 -2.17 -23.99
N LYS A 574 -11.85 -0.89 -24.41
CA LYS A 574 -11.44 -0.50 -25.76
C LYS A 574 -10.13 0.27 -25.74
N PRO A 575 -9.16 -0.06 -26.57
CA PRO A 575 -7.93 0.72 -26.71
C PRO A 575 -8.18 2.08 -27.40
N PRO A 576 -7.29 3.09 -27.26
CA PRO A 576 -7.50 4.44 -27.81
C PRO A 576 -7.62 4.48 -29.34
N PHE A 577 -7.05 3.53 -30.06
CA PHE A 577 -7.14 3.45 -31.52
C PHE A 577 -8.52 2.93 -32.02
N GLU A 578 -9.36 2.38 -31.12
CA GLU A 578 -10.74 2.00 -31.42
C GLU A 578 -11.74 3.11 -30.99
N ASP A 579 -11.50 3.76 -29.84
CA ASP A 579 -12.36 4.82 -29.32
C ASP A 579 -11.56 5.93 -28.65
N LEU A 580 -11.01 6.83 -29.48
CA LEU A 580 -10.20 7.94 -29.00
C LEU A 580 -11.01 8.93 -28.15
N ALA A 581 -12.32 9.09 -28.44
CA ALA A 581 -13.14 10.11 -27.81
C ALA A 581 -13.26 9.88 -26.29
N ILE A 582 -13.50 8.64 -25.86
CA ILE A 582 -13.66 8.30 -24.43
C ILE A 582 -12.38 8.62 -23.63
N TYR A 583 -11.19 8.39 -24.20
CA TYR A 583 -9.92 8.74 -23.57
C TYR A 583 -9.70 10.25 -23.50
N TRP A 584 -9.99 10.94 -24.60
CA TRP A 584 -9.76 12.39 -24.70
C TRP A 584 -10.73 13.19 -23.84
N ASP A 585 -12.00 12.76 -23.76
CA ASP A 585 -13.04 13.45 -23.00
C ASP A 585 -12.80 13.41 -21.49
N HIS A 586 -12.13 12.39 -20.98
CA HIS A 586 -11.74 12.28 -19.58
C HIS A 586 -10.30 12.78 -19.30
N SER A 587 -9.56 13.23 -20.33
CA SER A 587 -8.21 13.75 -20.15
C SER A 587 -8.22 15.22 -19.70
N PRO A 588 -7.65 15.55 -18.51
CA PRO A 588 -7.58 16.94 -18.04
C PRO A 588 -6.93 17.91 -19.01
N ILE A 589 -5.94 17.46 -19.79
CA ILE A 589 -5.24 18.28 -20.78
C ILE A 589 -6.18 18.86 -21.85
N LYS A 590 -7.31 18.22 -22.13
CA LYS A 590 -8.34 18.73 -23.03
C LYS A 590 -8.91 20.06 -22.56
N TYR A 591 -9.04 20.25 -21.25
CA TYR A 591 -9.73 21.39 -20.63
C TYR A 591 -8.75 22.44 -20.09
N ILE A 592 -7.45 22.17 -20.10
CA ILE A 592 -6.42 23.00 -19.49
C ILE A 592 -6.37 24.42 -20.09
N GLY A 593 -6.89 24.59 -21.32
CA GLY A 593 -7.02 25.89 -21.97
C GLY A 593 -7.90 26.89 -21.21
N ASN A 594 -8.73 26.45 -20.27
CA ASN A 594 -9.56 27.30 -19.41
C ASN A 594 -8.88 27.66 -18.08
N ALA A 595 -7.71 27.12 -17.78
CA ALA A 595 -7.06 27.32 -16.50
C ALA A 595 -6.54 28.76 -16.37
N GLU A 596 -6.69 29.31 -15.14
CA GLU A 596 -6.12 30.61 -14.75
C GLU A 596 -5.29 30.47 -13.45
N THR A 597 -5.39 29.35 -12.76
CA THR A 597 -4.79 29.12 -11.45
C THR A 597 -3.28 28.89 -11.56
N PRO A 598 -2.45 29.70 -10.86
CA PRO A 598 -1.02 29.41 -10.72
C PRO A 598 -0.75 28.01 -10.21
N THR A 599 0.07 27.25 -10.93
CA THR A 599 0.20 25.79 -10.67
C THR A 599 1.65 25.35 -10.59
N LEU A 600 2.00 24.66 -9.51
CA LEU A 600 3.26 23.91 -9.38
C LEU A 600 3.04 22.46 -9.84
N VAL A 601 3.90 21.99 -10.74
CA VAL A 601 3.94 20.59 -11.17
C VAL A 601 5.11 19.88 -10.48
N ILE A 602 4.84 18.79 -9.77
CA ILE A 602 5.87 17.97 -9.12
C ILE A 602 5.81 16.56 -9.73
N HIS A 603 6.95 16.05 -10.22
CA HIS A 603 7.00 14.74 -10.86
C HIS A 603 8.35 14.05 -10.69
N SER A 604 8.34 12.74 -10.52
CA SER A 604 9.52 11.88 -10.46
C SER A 604 9.96 11.44 -11.86
N GLU A 605 11.27 11.36 -12.11
CA GLU A 605 11.76 11.04 -13.46
C GLU A 605 11.61 9.56 -13.83
N ASN A 606 11.64 8.66 -12.84
CA ASN A 606 11.47 7.22 -13.03
C ASN A 606 10.05 6.75 -12.65
N ASP A 607 9.06 7.64 -12.66
CA ASP A 607 7.66 7.27 -12.46
C ASP A 607 7.16 6.46 -13.68
N LEU A 608 7.01 5.16 -13.48
CA LEU A 608 6.52 4.24 -14.52
C LEU A 608 4.99 4.07 -14.44
N ARG A 609 4.37 4.47 -13.33
CA ARG A 609 2.93 4.43 -13.10
C ARG A 609 2.22 5.56 -13.82
N CYS A 610 2.61 6.81 -13.49
CA CYS A 610 2.22 8.00 -14.19
C CYS A 610 3.47 8.59 -14.87
N PRO A 611 3.80 8.21 -16.10
CA PRO A 611 5.05 8.62 -16.74
C PRO A 611 5.24 10.14 -16.73
N ILE A 612 6.48 10.60 -16.57
CA ILE A 612 6.81 12.02 -16.36
C ILE A 612 6.25 12.93 -17.44
N GLU A 613 6.04 12.44 -18.66
CA GLU A 613 5.46 13.19 -19.77
C GLU A 613 4.05 13.70 -19.45
N GLN A 614 3.31 13.04 -18.53
CA GLN A 614 2.01 13.50 -18.05
C GLN A 614 2.11 14.88 -17.36
N GLY A 615 3.13 15.06 -16.51
CA GLY A 615 3.43 16.34 -15.88
C GLY A 615 4.03 17.37 -16.86
N GLU A 616 4.88 16.93 -17.80
CA GLU A 616 5.47 17.78 -18.82
C GLU A 616 4.39 18.41 -19.72
N GLN A 617 3.36 17.65 -20.12
CA GLN A 617 2.23 18.17 -20.89
C GLN A 617 1.50 19.29 -20.14
N VAL A 618 1.22 19.12 -18.84
CA VAL A 618 0.60 20.13 -17.99
C VAL A 618 1.47 21.39 -17.91
N PHE A 619 2.76 21.23 -17.62
CA PHE A 619 3.71 22.33 -17.51
C PHE A 619 3.79 23.16 -18.79
N VAL A 620 3.96 22.49 -19.94
CA VAL A 620 4.07 23.15 -21.25
C VAL A 620 2.77 23.91 -21.60
N ALA A 621 1.61 23.25 -21.37
CA ALA A 621 0.31 23.88 -21.66
C ALA A 621 0.10 25.14 -20.83
N LEU A 622 0.31 25.11 -19.51
CA LEU A 622 0.15 26.25 -18.62
C LEU A 622 1.14 27.38 -18.95
N LYS A 623 2.41 27.05 -19.26
CA LYS A 623 3.39 28.03 -19.74
C LYS A 623 2.96 28.70 -21.05
N THR A 624 2.39 27.95 -21.99
CA THR A 624 1.89 28.46 -23.26
C THR A 624 0.72 29.43 -23.06
N LEU A 625 -0.11 29.19 -22.04
CA LEU A 625 -1.20 30.08 -21.64
C LEU A 625 -0.72 31.36 -20.89
N GLY A 626 0.58 31.44 -20.55
CA GLY A 626 1.14 32.56 -19.78
C GLY A 626 0.81 32.48 -18.28
N ILE A 627 0.35 31.35 -17.78
CA ILE A 627 0.06 31.13 -16.36
C ILE A 627 1.37 30.96 -15.59
N ASP A 628 1.47 31.57 -14.41
CA ASP A 628 2.63 31.35 -13.54
C ASP A 628 2.69 29.87 -13.10
N THR A 629 3.71 29.18 -13.57
CA THR A 629 3.86 27.74 -13.42
C THR A 629 5.33 27.39 -13.27
N GLU A 630 5.61 26.51 -12.34
CA GLU A 630 6.93 25.90 -12.14
C GLU A 630 6.80 24.38 -12.26
N MET A 631 7.90 23.71 -12.64
CA MET A 631 8.00 22.26 -12.59
C MET A 631 9.20 21.85 -11.75
N VAL A 632 8.98 20.97 -10.78
CA VAL A 632 10.03 20.34 -9.95
C VAL A 632 10.10 18.87 -10.32
N ARG A 633 11.29 18.43 -10.76
CA ARG A 633 11.58 17.06 -11.15
C ARG A 633 12.48 16.41 -10.11
N PHE A 634 12.19 15.16 -9.77
CA PHE A 634 13.00 14.38 -8.85
C PHE A 634 13.71 13.25 -9.59
N PRO A 635 15.04 13.38 -9.84
CA PRO A 635 15.83 12.33 -10.49
C PRO A 635 15.80 11.02 -9.69
N ASP A 636 15.84 9.88 -10.37
CA ASP A 636 15.89 8.53 -9.80
C ASP A 636 14.72 8.14 -8.88
N GLU A 637 13.72 8.99 -8.71
CA GLU A 637 12.52 8.69 -7.91
C GLU A 637 11.41 8.10 -8.79
N PHE A 638 10.58 7.28 -8.16
CA PHE A 638 9.44 6.61 -8.77
C PHE A 638 8.11 7.21 -8.27
N HIS A 639 6.96 6.63 -8.62
CA HIS A 639 5.63 7.12 -8.24
C HIS A 639 5.45 7.27 -6.73
N GLY A 640 6.11 6.42 -5.96
CA GLY A 640 6.06 6.38 -4.51
C GLY A 640 6.87 7.46 -3.76
N LEU A 641 7.45 8.48 -4.42
CA LEU A 641 8.30 9.51 -3.79
C LEU A 641 7.78 10.01 -2.44
N SER A 642 6.50 10.37 -2.34
CA SER A 642 5.92 10.93 -1.11
C SER A 642 5.93 9.97 0.09
N ARG A 643 6.02 8.66 -0.14
CA ARG A 643 5.95 7.59 0.87
C ARG A 643 7.30 6.91 1.10
N ASN A 644 7.87 6.38 0.03
CA ASN A 644 9.02 5.49 0.06
C ASN A 644 10.29 6.10 -0.54
N GLY A 645 10.18 7.29 -1.15
CA GLY A 645 11.31 7.98 -1.75
C GLY A 645 12.42 8.34 -0.73
N ARG A 646 13.56 8.76 -1.24
CA ARG A 646 14.68 9.21 -0.44
C ARG A 646 14.28 10.40 0.43
N THR A 647 14.66 10.39 1.71
CA THR A 647 14.10 11.31 2.71
C THR A 647 14.40 12.77 2.42
N ASP A 648 15.61 13.12 1.95
CA ASP A 648 15.95 14.49 1.52
C ASP A 648 15.07 14.98 0.36
N ARG A 649 14.68 14.07 -0.55
CA ARG A 649 13.78 14.40 -1.67
C ARG A 649 12.34 14.57 -1.21
N ARG A 650 11.87 13.77 -0.26
CA ARG A 650 10.56 13.98 0.40
C ARG A 650 10.52 15.34 1.10
N ILE A 651 11.57 15.71 1.82
CA ILE A 651 11.74 17.02 2.47
C ILE A 651 11.71 18.15 1.41
N ALA A 652 12.51 18.01 0.35
CA ALA A 652 12.53 19.00 -0.74
C ALA A 652 11.15 19.15 -1.39
N ARG A 653 10.42 18.06 -1.63
CA ARG A 653 9.05 18.07 -2.16
C ARG A 653 8.12 18.89 -1.27
N LEU A 654 8.09 18.62 0.04
CA LEU A 654 7.25 19.34 0.99
C LEU A 654 7.59 20.84 1.06
N ASN A 655 8.88 21.17 1.05
CA ASN A 655 9.33 22.57 1.03
C ASN A 655 8.91 23.30 -0.24
N HIS A 656 8.90 22.64 -1.41
CA HIS A 656 8.38 23.22 -2.65
C HIS A 656 6.87 23.45 -2.59
N ILE A 657 6.09 22.53 -2.02
CA ILE A 657 4.64 22.68 -1.83
C ILE A 657 4.33 23.89 -0.97
N VAL A 658 4.94 23.96 0.24
CA VAL A 658 4.70 25.09 1.16
C VAL A 658 5.17 26.41 0.57
N ARG A 659 6.34 26.45 -0.08
CA ARG A 659 6.84 27.65 -0.77
C ARG A 659 5.84 28.16 -1.80
N TRP A 660 5.24 27.25 -2.59
CA TRP A 660 4.27 27.62 -3.61
C TRP A 660 2.98 28.17 -3.00
N PHE A 661 2.41 27.47 -2.02
CA PHE A 661 1.21 27.95 -1.35
C PHE A 661 1.45 29.25 -0.59
N ASN A 662 2.59 29.44 0.07
CA ASN A 662 2.93 30.68 0.74
C ASN A 662 2.97 31.88 -0.23
N LYS A 663 3.43 31.67 -1.46
CA LYS A 663 3.50 32.73 -2.50
C LYS A 663 2.13 33.29 -2.88
N TYR A 664 1.07 32.48 -2.83
CA TYR A 664 -0.26 32.88 -3.32
C TYR A 664 -1.35 32.94 -2.24
N LEU A 665 -1.18 32.25 -1.12
CA LEU A 665 -2.21 32.14 -0.09
C LEU A 665 -1.87 32.89 1.20
N LYS A 666 -0.63 33.34 1.36
CA LYS A 666 -0.22 34.21 2.48
C LYS A 666 0.05 35.61 2.02
N ASP A 667 -0.18 36.58 2.96
CA ASP A 667 0.09 37.99 2.75
C ASP A 667 1.58 38.27 2.71
#